data_868097bbce42f2b47db40ed3a982c07c
#
_entry.id   868097bbce42f2b47db40ed3a982c07c
#
_cell.length_a   1.000
_cell.length_b   1.000
_cell.length_c   1.000
_cell.angle_alpha   90.00
_cell.angle_beta   90.00
_cell.angle_gamma   90.00
#
_symmetry.space_group_name_H-M   'P 1'
#
loop_
_entity.id
_entity.type
_entity.pdbx_description
1 polymer ?
#
loop_
_entity_poly.entity_id
_entity_poly.type
_entity_poly.pdbx_seq_one_letter_code
_entity_poly.pdbx_strand_id
1 'polypeptide(L)'
;MRTKFHIITGGTSHEVPNTDIKNWDEIKYTLERKDFSGVMRYFSTEFAFVGETFALLRDLYLADGFLAVAEVAVSTKNNDWTYTEQFRCPLDFSSLQIENGTITINAIDNTLAGLLKSKQGQKYEFPISQFELSSVMIERMSFANCAKYDLPNPSNAAGIVDARLDNSASTIISTEYVEPSDASSGYDGTSEQRHFASIKGYGVTLNISVQATVRCYLNPNYGALPNPEDGIAEMVLGYWDGTLSVPRFVRQAGLFDNDISKKRINGIVRNLWVGKLSHRNYATLDALKTAAEGSGDGIFPGTFGVVGSATYPNESYWTDNVVYEYTGFGTWSLMGPAATYYKDRFSSASYALTGLEPDQHFPMLQLTYGMIYTAATMTMTWTDPARHSYAYNGIKPLHLLNAIVTSISPSATVSIADDTAGLLTKTFIFPAEALRKMAGAKVYSTFQQFADWMSAVFGYTYRIVGNEVQFLHRSEVFADSDIKVIDEVKSVKYEVDGNLIYSEVDAGYSKKEYGEINGRLETNFTNYYATGYNANDRKLSLISKYRADAYGIEFTLRKGEKSGDTTDDKNDEDVFFASAVMDGGTLKYAVGDNAAYAPAVCVANNAGYIAAMGNGAAVVLTMTSSDGNNALADITIPSGTALFTAGRLSFVTDDMIDPVSLDGLIEVERDGFRIRGYIGKAEARFGRQNGMEYEIIIKDITKL
;
A
#
# COMPACT_ATOMS: atom_id res chain seq x y z
N MET A 1 49.47 29.90 -21.95
CA MET A 1 48.75 28.64 -22.02
C MET A 1 47.63 28.69 -20.99
N ARG A 2 46.38 28.40 -21.35
CA ARG A 2 45.25 28.47 -20.39
C ARG A 2 45.07 27.16 -19.59
N THR A 3 45.56 26.04 -20.08
CA THR A 3 45.39 24.73 -19.44
C THR A 3 46.72 24.01 -19.33
N LYS A 4 46.98 23.38 -18.20
CA LYS A 4 48.11 22.45 -17.96
C LYS A 4 47.59 21.07 -17.62
N PHE A 5 48.27 20.05 -18.16
CA PHE A 5 48.01 18.66 -17.85
C PHE A 5 49.23 18.08 -17.13
N HIS A 6 48.98 17.21 -16.16
CA HIS A 6 50.04 16.48 -15.46
C HIS A 6 49.65 15.00 -15.35
N ILE A 7 50.64 14.15 -15.55
CA ILE A 7 50.53 12.74 -15.15
C ILE A 7 51.25 12.58 -13.81
N ILE A 8 50.55 12.03 -12.85
CA ILE A 8 51.03 11.81 -11.49
C ILE A 8 51.19 10.31 -11.29
N THR A 9 52.40 9.86 -11.02
CA THR A 9 52.72 8.45 -10.77
C THR A 9 53.79 8.32 -9.72
N GLY A 10 53.69 7.38 -8.79
CA GLY A 10 54.66 7.17 -7.70
C GLY A 10 54.91 8.44 -6.84
N GLY A 11 53.89 9.34 -6.74
CA GLY A 11 54.01 10.64 -6.02
C GLY A 11 54.74 11.74 -6.80
N THR A 12 55.17 11.46 -8.02
CA THR A 12 55.87 12.46 -8.90
C THR A 12 54.86 12.99 -9.92
N SER A 13 54.89 14.33 -10.10
CA SER A 13 54.08 15.03 -11.09
C SER A 13 54.93 15.37 -12.33
N HIS A 14 54.45 14.87 -13.48
CA HIS A 14 55.06 15.10 -14.80
C HIS A 14 54.16 16.07 -15.59
N GLU A 15 54.66 17.26 -15.93
CA GLU A 15 53.89 18.17 -16.81
C GLU A 15 53.84 17.55 -18.22
N VAL A 16 52.63 17.45 -18.79
CA VAL A 16 52.39 16.94 -20.11
C VAL A 16 52.42 18.09 -21.11
N PRO A 17 53.35 18.06 -22.10
CA PRO A 17 53.29 19.02 -23.18
C PRO A 17 51.96 18.92 -23.95
N ASN A 18 51.35 20.05 -24.31
CA ASN A 18 50.09 20.00 -25.08
C ASN A 18 50.23 19.35 -26.42
N THR A 19 51.47 19.27 -26.98
CA THR A 19 51.80 18.53 -28.20
C THR A 19 51.69 17.01 -28.01
N ASP A 20 51.76 16.55 -26.77
CA ASP A 20 51.71 15.14 -26.41
C ASP A 20 50.31 14.61 -26.23
N ILE A 21 49.30 15.49 -26.24
CA ILE A 21 47.88 15.09 -26.19
C ILE A 21 47.29 15.32 -27.58
N LYS A 22 46.97 14.19 -28.29
CA LYS A 22 46.53 14.25 -29.68
C LYS A 22 45.10 14.73 -29.80
N ASN A 23 44.25 14.39 -28.83
CA ASN A 23 42.81 14.73 -28.79
C ASN A 23 42.49 15.81 -27.75
N TRP A 24 43.46 16.73 -27.49
CA TRP A 24 43.30 17.75 -26.44
C TRP A 24 42.07 18.69 -26.62
N ASP A 25 41.57 18.84 -27.85
CA ASP A 25 40.39 19.63 -28.20
C ASP A 25 39.06 18.92 -27.91
N GLU A 26 39.09 17.63 -27.62
CA GLU A 26 37.92 16.85 -27.20
C GLU A 26 37.81 16.76 -25.68
N ILE A 27 38.86 17.11 -24.96
CA ILE A 27 38.87 17.03 -23.50
C ILE A 27 38.00 18.12 -22.89
N LYS A 28 37.05 17.69 -22.08
CA LYS A 28 36.09 18.56 -21.45
C LYS A 28 35.71 18.07 -20.04
N TYR A 29 35.25 18.99 -19.21
CA TYR A 29 34.48 18.64 -18.03
C TYR A 29 33.08 19.18 -18.15
N THR A 30 32.14 18.51 -17.48
CA THR A 30 30.72 18.88 -17.51
C THR A 30 30.24 19.15 -16.09
N LEU A 31 29.59 20.28 -15.92
CA LEU A 31 28.73 20.57 -14.79
C LEU A 31 27.31 20.23 -15.20
N GLU A 32 26.63 19.39 -14.47
CA GLU A 32 25.27 18.96 -14.84
C GLU A 32 24.39 18.82 -13.62
N ARG A 33 23.18 19.30 -13.75
CA ARG A 33 22.10 19.12 -12.79
C ARG A 33 21.18 18.01 -13.31
N LYS A 34 21.36 16.82 -12.77
CA LYS A 34 20.53 15.67 -13.13
C LYS A 34 19.27 15.63 -12.27
N ASP A 35 18.10 15.38 -12.89
CA ASP A 35 16.81 15.23 -12.20
C ASP A 35 16.50 16.38 -11.21
N PHE A 36 16.95 17.59 -11.56
CA PHE A 36 16.80 18.78 -10.72
C PHE A 36 17.40 18.64 -9.31
N SER A 37 18.48 17.87 -9.22
CA SER A 37 19.36 17.78 -8.04
C SER A 37 20.33 18.96 -7.96
N GLY A 38 21.29 18.95 -7.03
CA GLY A 38 22.43 19.87 -7.05
C GLY A 38 23.30 19.67 -8.29
N VAL A 39 24.03 20.72 -8.66
CA VAL A 39 24.97 20.61 -9.78
C VAL A 39 26.15 19.73 -9.39
N MET A 40 26.45 18.77 -10.23
CA MET A 40 27.56 17.85 -10.05
C MET A 40 28.58 18.05 -11.17
N ARG A 41 29.87 17.91 -10.82
CA ARG A 41 30.95 17.96 -11.78
C ARG A 41 31.30 16.55 -12.21
N TYR A 42 31.28 16.30 -13.52
CA TYR A 42 31.63 15.03 -14.11
C TYR A 42 32.82 15.21 -15.04
N PHE A 43 33.73 14.28 -14.96
CA PHE A 43 34.82 14.15 -15.89
C PHE A 43 34.86 12.71 -16.41
N SER A 44 34.68 12.56 -17.71
CA SER A 44 34.81 11.28 -18.37
C SER A 44 35.36 11.55 -19.76
N THR A 45 36.63 11.19 -19.96
CA THR A 45 37.27 11.42 -21.26
C THR A 45 38.29 10.35 -21.53
N GLU A 46 38.48 10.06 -22.81
CA GLU A 46 39.57 9.29 -23.34
C GLU A 46 40.70 10.23 -23.67
N PHE A 47 41.91 9.87 -23.30
CA PHE A 47 43.13 10.58 -23.66
C PHE A 47 43.92 9.82 -24.70
N ALA A 48 44.41 10.52 -25.71
CA ALA A 48 45.32 10.00 -26.70
C ALA A 48 46.70 10.67 -26.53
N PHE A 49 47.64 9.98 -25.91
CA PHE A 49 48.97 10.48 -25.61
C PHE A 49 50.00 10.04 -26.64
N VAL A 50 50.89 10.93 -26.99
CA VAL A 50 52.05 10.74 -27.88
C VAL A 50 53.35 11.23 -27.20
N GLY A 51 54.49 11.15 -27.88
CA GLY A 51 55.74 11.76 -27.43
C GLY A 51 56.30 11.19 -26.12
N GLU A 52 56.78 12.06 -25.25
CA GLU A 52 57.37 11.68 -23.96
C GLU A 52 56.31 11.07 -23.02
N THR A 53 55.09 11.55 -23.07
CA THR A 53 53.96 11.02 -22.26
C THR A 53 53.58 9.61 -22.69
N PHE A 54 53.64 9.35 -23.99
CA PHE A 54 53.48 7.97 -24.50
C PHE A 54 54.52 7.02 -23.90
N ALA A 55 55.80 7.44 -23.89
CA ALA A 55 56.90 6.63 -23.36
C ALA A 55 56.70 6.34 -21.87
N LEU A 56 56.34 7.35 -21.08
CA LEU A 56 56.08 7.21 -19.66
C LEU A 56 54.96 6.21 -19.36
N LEU A 57 53.81 6.33 -20.02
CA LEU A 57 52.65 5.44 -19.78
C LEU A 57 52.88 4.03 -20.28
N ARG A 58 53.60 3.90 -21.42
CA ARG A 58 53.98 2.57 -21.93
C ARG A 58 54.92 1.86 -20.95
N ASP A 59 55.90 2.56 -20.40
CA ASP A 59 56.87 1.95 -19.48
C ASP A 59 56.20 1.52 -18.16
N LEU A 60 55.25 2.33 -17.65
CA LEU A 60 54.41 1.94 -16.53
C LEU A 60 53.59 0.66 -16.84
N TYR A 61 52.95 0.62 -18.01
CA TYR A 61 52.18 -0.56 -18.42
C TYR A 61 53.08 -1.81 -18.59
N LEU A 62 54.27 -1.64 -19.14
CA LEU A 62 55.20 -2.77 -19.30
C LEU A 62 55.73 -3.27 -17.95
N ALA A 63 55.83 -2.41 -16.94
CA ALA A 63 56.27 -2.80 -15.60
C ALA A 63 55.15 -3.51 -14.81
N ASP A 64 53.95 -2.95 -14.76
CA ASP A 64 52.88 -3.34 -13.83
C ASP A 64 51.62 -3.85 -14.53
N GLY A 65 51.57 -3.84 -15.87
CA GLY A 65 50.45 -4.28 -16.68
C GLY A 65 49.19 -3.40 -16.41
N PHE A 66 48.05 -4.04 -16.35
CA PHE A 66 46.77 -3.35 -16.04
C PHE A 66 46.68 -2.89 -14.59
N LEU A 67 47.59 -3.30 -13.71
CA LEU A 67 47.70 -2.85 -12.33
C LEU A 67 48.52 -1.57 -12.17
N ALA A 68 49.09 -1.01 -13.24
CA ALA A 68 49.81 0.25 -13.21
C ALA A 68 48.93 1.37 -12.66
N VAL A 69 49.55 2.28 -11.90
CA VAL A 69 48.84 3.37 -11.25
C VAL A 69 49.37 4.72 -11.72
N ALA A 70 48.55 5.49 -12.36
CA ALA A 70 48.83 6.88 -12.68
C ALA A 70 47.50 7.68 -12.65
N GLU A 71 47.60 8.99 -12.36
CA GLU A 71 46.49 9.92 -12.40
C GLU A 71 46.79 11.01 -13.43
N VAL A 72 45.73 11.51 -14.08
CA VAL A 72 45.79 12.75 -14.86
C VAL A 72 45.19 13.89 -14.05
N ALA A 73 45.92 15.00 -13.93
CA ALA A 73 45.42 16.23 -13.32
C ALA A 73 45.37 17.33 -14.38
N VAL A 74 44.29 18.10 -14.37
CA VAL A 74 44.05 19.21 -15.29
C VAL A 74 43.87 20.50 -14.50
N SER A 75 44.67 21.50 -14.83
CA SER A 75 44.62 22.80 -14.17
C SER A 75 44.35 23.91 -15.17
N THR A 76 43.51 24.87 -14.79
CA THR A 76 43.22 26.06 -15.58
C THR A 76 43.85 27.29 -14.97
N LYS A 77 44.24 28.25 -15.83
CA LYS A 77 44.86 29.51 -15.44
C LYS A 77 43.84 30.51 -14.95
N ASN A 78 44.06 31.05 -13.79
CA ASN A 78 43.29 32.15 -13.20
C ASN A 78 43.66 33.50 -13.78
N ASN A 79 42.89 34.54 -13.45
CA ASN A 79 43.16 35.91 -13.85
C ASN A 79 44.44 36.48 -13.22
N ASP A 80 44.83 35.99 -12.06
CA ASP A 80 46.09 36.34 -11.35
C ASP A 80 47.33 35.57 -11.85
N TRP A 81 47.19 34.83 -12.96
CA TRP A 81 48.21 33.99 -13.59
C TRP A 81 48.60 32.72 -12.83
N THR A 82 47.97 32.43 -11.68
CA THR A 82 48.10 31.15 -11.00
C THR A 82 47.27 30.04 -11.73
N TYR A 83 47.52 28.79 -11.36
CA TYR A 83 46.77 27.65 -11.91
C TYR A 83 45.99 26.98 -10.78
N THR A 84 44.73 26.72 -11.02
CA THR A 84 43.88 25.92 -10.12
C THR A 84 43.58 24.55 -10.78
N GLU A 85 43.85 23.51 -10.01
CA GLU A 85 43.49 22.17 -10.43
C GLU A 85 41.96 22.03 -10.49
N GLN A 86 41.42 21.64 -11.65
CA GLN A 86 39.99 21.51 -11.88
C GLN A 86 39.51 20.10 -11.57
N PHE A 87 40.34 19.10 -11.91
CA PHE A 87 40.07 17.71 -11.58
C PHE A 87 41.37 16.89 -11.61
N ARG A 88 41.29 15.75 -10.94
CA ARG A 88 42.30 14.69 -10.91
C ARG A 88 41.62 13.36 -10.96
N CYS A 89 41.96 12.53 -11.94
CA CYS A 89 41.33 11.24 -12.16
C CYS A 89 42.38 10.15 -12.40
N PRO A 90 42.21 8.95 -11.87
CA PRO A 90 43.04 7.80 -12.23
C PRO A 90 42.85 7.44 -13.70
N LEU A 91 43.93 6.97 -14.32
CA LEU A 91 43.97 6.39 -15.66
C LEU A 91 43.65 4.89 -15.57
N ASP A 92 42.73 4.42 -16.40
CA ASP A 92 42.33 3.03 -16.45
C ASP A 92 43.23 2.22 -17.41
N PHE A 93 44.27 1.62 -16.89
CA PHE A 93 45.18 0.82 -17.67
C PHE A 93 44.54 -0.48 -18.25
N SER A 94 43.37 -0.85 -17.78
CA SER A 94 42.58 -1.93 -18.40
C SER A 94 41.98 -1.53 -19.75
N SER A 95 41.78 -0.24 -19.97
CA SER A 95 41.27 0.34 -21.22
C SER A 95 42.37 0.75 -22.20
N LEU A 96 43.67 0.56 -21.80
CA LEU A 96 44.80 1.03 -22.57
C LEU A 96 44.92 0.35 -23.93
N GLN A 97 45.08 1.14 -24.96
CA GLN A 97 45.35 0.70 -26.33
C GLN A 97 46.63 1.38 -26.84
N ILE A 98 47.51 0.62 -27.47
CA ILE A 98 48.73 1.13 -28.07
C ILE A 98 48.67 0.91 -29.56
N GLU A 99 48.63 1.99 -30.32
CA GLU A 99 48.62 1.93 -31.78
C GLU A 99 49.47 3.06 -32.39
N ASN A 100 50.37 2.70 -33.32
CA ASN A 100 51.14 3.69 -34.12
C ASN A 100 51.80 4.83 -33.28
N GLY A 101 52.38 4.49 -32.11
CA GLY A 101 53.03 5.48 -31.25
C GLY A 101 52.07 6.37 -30.49
N THR A 102 50.81 5.99 -30.39
CA THR A 102 49.78 6.63 -29.59
C THR A 102 49.30 5.65 -28.50
N ILE A 103 49.17 6.11 -27.27
CA ILE A 103 48.43 5.46 -26.19
C ILE A 103 47.07 6.12 -26.05
N THR A 104 46.03 5.32 -26.22
CA THR A 104 44.68 5.73 -25.89
C THR A 104 44.26 5.08 -24.56
N ILE A 105 43.84 5.87 -23.61
CA ILE A 105 43.49 5.43 -22.25
C ILE A 105 42.39 6.26 -21.67
N ASN A 106 41.46 5.62 -20.96
CA ASN A 106 40.36 6.32 -20.28
C ASN A 106 40.79 6.87 -18.93
N ALA A 107 40.33 8.05 -18.60
CA ALA A 107 40.34 8.54 -17.22
C ALA A 107 39.02 8.18 -16.53
N ILE A 108 39.10 7.65 -15.33
CA ILE A 108 37.95 7.23 -14.54
C ILE A 108 37.59 8.38 -13.58
N ASP A 109 36.36 8.85 -13.65
CA ASP A 109 35.84 9.77 -12.64
C ASP A 109 35.61 9.01 -11.33
N ASN A 110 36.52 9.12 -10.40
CA ASN A 110 36.45 8.54 -9.06
C ASN A 110 35.94 9.53 -8.01
N THR A 111 35.44 10.66 -8.44
CA THR A 111 34.75 11.59 -7.54
C THR A 111 33.51 10.94 -6.96
N LEU A 112 33.05 11.44 -5.80
CA LEU A 112 31.80 10.95 -5.20
C LEU A 112 30.63 11.04 -6.17
N ALA A 113 30.57 12.06 -7.02
CA ALA A 113 29.56 12.22 -8.07
C ALA A 113 29.62 11.09 -9.11
N GLY A 114 30.82 10.79 -9.61
CA GLY A 114 31.05 9.71 -10.57
C GLY A 114 30.68 8.33 -9.99
N LEU A 115 31.10 8.06 -8.75
CA LEU A 115 30.80 6.84 -8.04
C LEU A 115 29.29 6.65 -7.80
N LEU A 116 28.61 7.71 -7.34
CA LEU A 116 27.15 7.69 -7.16
C LEU A 116 26.43 7.44 -8.47
N LYS A 117 26.82 8.13 -9.55
CA LYS A 117 26.23 7.94 -10.89
C LYS A 117 26.35 6.49 -11.36
N SER A 118 27.49 5.86 -11.13
CA SER A 118 27.72 4.47 -11.58
C SER A 118 27.02 3.43 -10.72
N LYS A 119 26.83 3.68 -9.41
CA LYS A 119 26.32 2.71 -8.43
C LYS A 119 24.95 3.05 -7.84
N GLN A 120 24.28 4.10 -8.30
CA GLN A 120 22.99 4.53 -7.73
C GLN A 120 21.89 3.45 -7.74
N GLY A 121 21.92 2.56 -8.73
CA GLY A 121 20.99 1.43 -8.88
C GLY A 121 21.45 0.14 -8.21
N GLN A 122 22.65 0.11 -7.62
CA GLN A 122 23.17 -1.10 -6.97
C GLN A 122 22.36 -1.37 -5.70
N LYS A 123 21.82 -2.58 -5.58
CA LYS A 123 21.06 -3.02 -4.40
C LYS A 123 22.04 -3.45 -3.30
N TYR A 124 21.79 -2.93 -2.11
CA TYR A 124 22.50 -3.28 -0.89
C TYR A 124 21.56 -3.95 0.10
N GLU A 125 22.11 -4.86 0.90
CA GLU A 125 21.44 -5.59 1.96
C GLU A 125 22.16 -5.30 3.27
N PHE A 126 21.49 -4.61 4.19
CA PHE A 126 22.09 -4.23 5.46
C PHE A 126 21.40 -4.95 6.62
N PRO A 127 22.14 -5.76 7.41
CA PRO A 127 21.60 -6.28 8.66
C PRO A 127 21.15 -5.13 9.56
N ILE A 128 19.96 -5.22 10.12
CA ILE A 128 19.43 -4.14 10.98
C ILE A 128 20.28 -3.93 12.23
N SER A 129 21.00 -4.96 12.68
CA SER A 129 21.89 -4.91 13.85
C SER A 129 23.08 -3.95 13.71
N GLN A 130 23.40 -3.51 12.50
CA GLN A 130 24.48 -2.52 12.28
C GLN A 130 24.03 -1.07 12.52
N PHE A 131 22.73 -0.82 12.66
CA PHE A 131 22.19 0.53 12.84
C PHE A 131 22.00 0.87 14.31
N GLU A 132 22.07 2.16 14.62
CA GLU A 132 21.50 2.70 15.83
C GLU A 132 19.97 2.66 15.71
N LEU A 133 19.33 1.82 16.52
CA LEU A 133 17.91 1.54 16.42
C LEU A 133 17.13 2.34 17.46
N SER A 134 15.96 2.80 17.07
CA SER A 134 14.99 3.41 17.99
C SER A 134 13.85 2.43 18.24
N SER A 135 13.56 2.19 19.52
CA SER A 135 12.41 1.36 19.90
C SER A 135 11.13 2.17 19.74
N VAL A 136 10.27 1.75 18.81
CA VAL A 136 8.98 2.37 18.54
C VAL A 136 7.87 1.41 18.92
N MET A 137 6.98 1.85 19.78
CA MET A 137 5.76 1.11 20.13
C MET A 137 4.74 1.27 19.01
N ILE A 138 4.45 0.20 18.29
CA ILE A 138 3.46 0.19 17.20
C ILE A 138 2.11 -0.25 17.77
N GLU A 139 1.13 0.65 17.72
CA GLU A 139 -0.26 0.38 18.05
C GLU A 139 -0.95 -0.23 16.82
N ARG A 140 -1.58 -1.39 17.02
CA ARG A 140 -2.14 -2.20 15.94
C ARG A 140 -3.49 -1.69 15.45
N MET A 141 -3.87 -2.03 14.24
CA MET A 141 -5.17 -1.67 13.67
C MET A 141 -6.28 -2.56 14.22
N SER A 142 -7.47 -1.97 14.39
CA SER A 142 -8.72 -2.71 14.54
C SER A 142 -9.41 -2.83 13.19
N PHE A 143 -10.01 -4.01 12.91
CA PHE A 143 -10.64 -4.31 11.62
C PHE A 143 -12.12 -4.59 11.80
N ALA A 144 -12.93 -3.92 10.99
CA ALA A 144 -14.31 -4.30 10.81
C ALA A 144 -14.38 -5.50 9.83
N ASN A 145 -15.02 -6.56 10.26
CA ASN A 145 -15.19 -7.79 9.50
C ASN A 145 -16.66 -8.00 9.17
N CYS A 146 -16.92 -8.67 8.06
CA CYS A 146 -18.26 -9.01 7.62
C CYS A 146 -18.27 -10.44 7.07
N ALA A 147 -19.24 -11.19 7.50
CA ALA A 147 -19.51 -12.56 7.06
C ALA A 147 -20.93 -12.67 6.52
N LYS A 148 -21.11 -13.24 5.33
CA LYS A 148 -22.43 -13.44 4.74
C LYS A 148 -22.62 -14.90 4.37
N TYR A 149 -23.77 -15.47 4.78
CA TYR A 149 -24.16 -16.85 4.49
C TYR A 149 -25.49 -16.89 3.79
N ASP A 150 -25.60 -17.73 2.80
CA ASP A 150 -26.89 -18.18 2.28
C ASP A 150 -27.24 -19.50 2.98
N LEU A 151 -28.29 -19.46 3.77
CA LEU A 151 -28.70 -20.60 4.55
C LEU A 151 -29.41 -21.62 3.64
N PRO A 152 -29.02 -22.91 3.66
CA PRO A 152 -29.64 -23.91 2.86
C PRO A 152 -31.05 -24.23 3.39
N ASN A 153 -31.89 -24.78 2.50
CA ASN A 153 -33.17 -25.35 2.89
C ASN A 153 -32.92 -26.58 3.77
N PRO A 154 -33.43 -26.61 5.01
CA PRO A 154 -33.25 -27.77 5.90
C PRO A 154 -33.87 -29.09 5.39
N SER A 155 -34.76 -29.05 4.42
CA SER A 155 -35.29 -30.29 3.81
C SER A 155 -34.27 -31.05 2.94
N ASN A 156 -33.15 -30.44 2.60
CA ASN A 156 -32.03 -31.05 1.92
C ASN A 156 -30.88 -31.27 2.90
N ALA A 157 -30.88 -32.37 3.61
CA ALA A 157 -29.82 -32.76 4.55
C ALA A 157 -28.40 -32.88 3.94
N ALA A 158 -28.25 -32.67 2.63
CA ALA A 158 -27.01 -32.69 1.89
C ALA A 158 -26.54 -31.27 1.43
N GLY A 159 -27.28 -30.23 1.77
CA GLY A 159 -26.92 -28.86 1.40
C GLY A 159 -25.83 -28.33 2.30
N ILE A 160 -24.58 -28.56 1.94
CA ILE A 160 -23.44 -27.83 2.49
C ILE A 160 -23.70 -26.35 2.23
N VAL A 161 -23.77 -25.54 3.29
CA VAL A 161 -23.67 -24.09 3.18
C VAL A 161 -22.25 -23.82 2.68
N ASP A 162 -22.12 -23.45 1.44
CA ASP A 162 -20.88 -22.92 0.91
C ASP A 162 -20.72 -21.50 1.47
N ALA A 163 -20.30 -21.44 2.72
CA ALA A 163 -19.95 -20.19 3.37
C ALA A 163 -18.60 -19.75 2.83
N ARG A 164 -18.62 -19.16 1.66
CA ARG A 164 -17.45 -18.49 1.13
C ARG A 164 -17.20 -17.22 1.89
N LEU A 165 -16.46 -17.37 2.95
CA LEU A 165 -15.88 -16.28 3.65
C LEU A 165 -14.36 -16.44 3.64
N ASP A 166 -13.76 -15.75 2.70
CA ASP A 166 -12.35 -15.41 2.78
C ASP A 166 -12.16 -14.39 3.91
N ASN A 167 -12.30 -14.85 5.14
CA ASN A 167 -12.06 -14.02 6.30
C ASN A 167 -10.95 -14.60 7.18
N SER A 168 -9.88 -15.01 6.52
CA SER A 168 -8.64 -15.44 7.15
C SER A 168 -7.95 -14.30 7.92
N ALA A 169 -8.38 -13.04 7.73
CA ALA A 169 -7.90 -11.90 8.49
C ALA A 169 -8.40 -11.86 9.92
N SER A 170 -9.60 -12.39 10.22
CA SER A 170 -10.09 -12.43 11.59
C SER A 170 -9.35 -13.48 12.40
N THR A 171 -8.85 -13.07 13.55
CA THR A 171 -8.20 -13.95 14.51
C THR A 171 -9.08 -14.21 15.73
N ILE A 172 -10.24 -13.56 15.77
CA ILE A 172 -11.14 -13.59 16.92
C ILE A 172 -12.35 -14.43 16.63
N ILE A 173 -12.82 -14.45 15.39
CA ILE A 173 -13.93 -15.25 14.93
C ILE A 173 -13.48 -16.07 13.73
N SER A 174 -13.53 -17.39 13.85
CA SER A 174 -13.43 -18.28 12.72
C SER A 174 -14.84 -18.56 12.23
N THR A 175 -15.09 -18.26 10.98
CA THR A 175 -16.37 -18.55 10.36
C THR A 175 -16.31 -19.96 9.80
N GLU A 176 -16.97 -20.86 10.47
CA GLU A 176 -17.00 -22.27 10.11
C GLU A 176 -18.42 -22.78 10.30
N TYR A 177 -18.95 -23.45 9.28
CA TYR A 177 -20.19 -24.16 9.42
C TYR A 177 -19.89 -25.57 9.95
N VAL A 178 -20.41 -25.86 11.13
CA VAL A 178 -20.33 -27.20 11.70
C VAL A 178 -21.73 -27.75 11.83
N GLU A 179 -21.98 -28.85 11.15
CA GLU A 179 -23.19 -29.63 11.44
C GLU A 179 -23.07 -30.26 12.82
N PRO A 180 -24.11 -30.15 13.67
CA PRO A 180 -24.07 -30.83 14.94
C PRO A 180 -24.00 -32.34 14.67
N SER A 181 -22.94 -32.97 15.11
CA SER A 181 -22.81 -34.39 15.08
C SER A 181 -23.78 -34.94 16.12
N ASP A 182 -24.95 -35.40 15.66
CA ASP A 182 -25.67 -36.41 16.37
C ASP A 182 -26.59 -36.00 17.56
N ALA A 183 -27.70 -36.67 17.63
CA ALA A 183 -28.69 -36.61 18.69
C ALA A 183 -28.16 -37.01 20.10
N SER A 184 -26.95 -37.50 20.21
CA SER A 184 -26.30 -37.86 21.48
C SER A 184 -25.89 -36.69 22.34
N SER A 185 -25.96 -35.48 21.85
CA SER A 185 -25.52 -34.27 22.51
C SER A 185 -26.55 -33.59 23.42
N GLY A 186 -27.53 -34.33 23.94
CA GLY A 186 -28.56 -33.77 24.84
C GLY A 186 -29.67 -33.02 24.09
N TYR A 187 -29.71 -33.13 22.82
CA TYR A 187 -30.74 -32.62 21.93
C TYR A 187 -31.97 -33.47 21.98
N ASP A 188 -33.12 -32.87 22.03
CA ASP A 188 -34.38 -33.63 22.00
C ASP A 188 -34.75 -34.19 20.61
N GLY A 189 -33.83 -34.08 19.65
CA GLY A 189 -33.99 -34.56 18.28
C GLY A 189 -35.02 -33.81 17.46
N THR A 190 -35.55 -32.70 17.97
CA THR A 190 -36.68 -31.97 17.40
C THR A 190 -36.32 -30.68 16.67
N SER A 191 -35.09 -30.29 16.70
CA SER A 191 -34.62 -29.06 16.04
C SER A 191 -33.29 -29.24 15.32
N GLU A 192 -33.18 -28.67 14.12
CA GLU A 192 -31.89 -28.57 13.43
C GLU A 192 -31.08 -27.39 13.98
N GLN A 193 -29.93 -27.69 14.50
CA GLN A 193 -28.99 -26.67 15.00
C GLN A 193 -27.80 -26.55 14.09
N ARG A 194 -27.42 -25.33 13.82
CA ARG A 194 -26.30 -25.03 12.93
C ARG A 194 -25.42 -24.00 13.57
N HIS A 195 -24.17 -24.31 13.60
CA HIS A 195 -23.12 -23.49 14.15
C HIS A 195 -22.45 -22.69 13.02
N PHE A 196 -22.42 -21.38 13.13
CA PHE A 196 -21.93 -20.52 12.04
C PHE A 196 -20.59 -19.88 12.32
N ALA A 197 -20.16 -19.85 13.56
CA ALA A 197 -18.87 -19.26 13.89
C ALA A 197 -18.32 -19.82 15.21
N SER A 198 -17.02 -19.89 15.31
CA SER A 198 -16.29 -20.15 16.55
C SER A 198 -15.66 -18.86 17.05
N ILE A 199 -15.85 -18.53 18.31
CA ILE A 199 -15.26 -17.36 18.95
C ILE A 199 -13.87 -17.74 19.45
N LYS A 200 -12.86 -16.96 19.05
CA LYS A 200 -11.45 -17.17 19.42
C LYS A 200 -10.83 -16.01 20.21
N GLY A 201 -11.58 -14.94 20.45
CA GLY A 201 -11.12 -13.76 21.17
C GLY A 201 -12.10 -13.30 22.24
N TYR A 202 -11.60 -12.58 23.24
CA TYR A 202 -12.40 -12.05 24.33
C TYR A 202 -13.09 -10.73 23.99
N GLY A 203 -14.24 -10.48 24.61
CA GLY A 203 -14.91 -9.17 24.58
C GLY A 203 -15.51 -8.78 23.24
N VAL A 204 -15.72 -9.74 22.35
CA VAL A 204 -16.23 -9.50 21.01
C VAL A 204 -17.72 -9.15 21.07
N THR A 205 -18.13 -8.12 20.33
CA THR A 205 -19.52 -7.87 19.98
C THR A 205 -19.76 -8.32 18.57
N LEU A 206 -20.65 -9.29 18.40
CA LEU A 206 -21.05 -9.84 17.11
C LEU A 206 -22.44 -9.32 16.76
N ASN A 207 -22.55 -8.54 15.70
CA ASN A 207 -23.84 -8.10 15.17
C ASN A 207 -24.29 -9.07 14.09
N ILE A 208 -25.47 -9.63 14.25
CA ILE A 208 -26.05 -10.61 13.32
C ILE A 208 -27.32 -10.02 12.73
N SER A 209 -27.42 -10.03 11.42
CA SER A 209 -28.65 -9.67 10.69
C SER A 209 -29.09 -10.88 9.86
N VAL A 210 -30.30 -11.31 10.04
CA VAL A 210 -30.89 -12.43 9.29
C VAL A 210 -32.09 -11.92 8.50
N GLN A 211 -32.16 -12.31 7.24
CA GLN A 211 -33.32 -12.14 6.36
C GLN A 211 -33.74 -13.51 5.87
N ALA A 212 -34.97 -13.88 6.14
CA ALA A 212 -35.45 -15.21 5.78
C ALA A 212 -36.89 -15.18 5.28
N THR A 213 -37.16 -16.01 4.27
CA THR A 213 -38.52 -16.42 3.93
C THR A 213 -38.70 -17.82 4.49
N VAL A 214 -39.57 -17.94 5.45
CA VAL A 214 -39.86 -19.19 6.13
C VAL A 214 -41.22 -19.70 5.67
N ARG A 215 -41.26 -20.95 5.28
CA ARG A 215 -42.50 -21.66 4.97
C ARG A 215 -42.92 -22.44 6.20
N CYS A 216 -44.05 -22.04 6.77
CA CYS A 216 -44.65 -22.73 7.89
C CYS A 216 -45.70 -23.70 7.37
N TYR A 217 -45.55 -24.97 7.66
CA TYR A 217 -46.52 -25.99 7.35
C TYR A 217 -47.40 -26.28 8.55
N LEU A 218 -48.65 -26.66 8.29
CA LEU A 218 -49.46 -27.30 9.29
C LEU A 218 -48.87 -28.69 9.59
N ASN A 219 -48.22 -28.82 10.73
CA ASN A 219 -47.65 -30.11 11.13
C ASN A 219 -48.66 -30.90 11.96
N PRO A 220 -49.23 -31.94 11.41
CA PRO A 220 -50.19 -32.76 12.15
C PRO A 220 -49.54 -33.67 13.19
N ASN A 221 -48.20 -33.71 13.27
CA ASN A 221 -47.50 -34.61 14.16
C ASN A 221 -47.26 -34.05 15.59
N TYR A 222 -47.67 -32.83 15.85
CA TYR A 222 -47.50 -32.21 17.17
C TYR A 222 -48.81 -32.22 17.96
N GLY A 223 -49.03 -33.29 18.66
CA GLY A 223 -50.21 -33.53 19.49
C GLY A 223 -50.13 -33.01 20.87
N ALA A 224 -49.33 -32.15 21.20
CA ALA A 224 -49.36 -31.44 22.48
C ALA A 224 -48.16 -30.48 22.58
N LEU A 225 -48.05 -29.54 21.68
CA LEU A 225 -47.34 -28.34 22.09
C LEU A 225 -48.30 -27.53 22.94
N PRO A 226 -47.90 -27.16 24.14
CA PRO A 226 -48.75 -26.37 25.02
C PRO A 226 -49.11 -25.01 24.45
N ASN A 227 -48.35 -24.50 23.44
CA ASN A 227 -48.65 -23.26 22.74
C ASN A 227 -48.17 -23.33 21.28
N PRO A 228 -48.96 -22.94 20.30
CA PRO A 228 -48.49 -22.72 18.95
C PRO A 228 -47.48 -21.54 18.86
N GLU A 229 -47.21 -20.86 19.98
CA GLU A 229 -46.25 -19.78 20.12
C GLU A 229 -44.82 -20.26 20.24
N ASP A 230 -44.60 -21.55 20.53
CA ASP A 230 -43.28 -22.12 20.77
C ASP A 230 -42.59 -22.70 19.52
N GLY A 231 -43.25 -22.61 18.36
CA GLY A 231 -42.75 -23.15 17.10
C GLY A 231 -42.03 -22.14 16.23
N ILE A 232 -40.84 -21.67 16.61
CA ILE A 232 -40.21 -20.54 15.96
C ILE A 232 -38.75 -20.83 15.64
N ALA A 233 -38.26 -20.23 14.54
CA ALA A 233 -36.83 -20.16 14.29
C ALA A 233 -36.22 -19.20 15.26
N GLU A 234 -35.27 -19.64 16.03
CA GLU A 234 -34.61 -18.85 17.06
C GLU A 234 -33.11 -18.73 16.81
N MET A 235 -32.56 -17.54 17.05
CA MET A 235 -31.13 -17.39 17.20
C MET A 235 -30.80 -17.69 18.67
N VAL A 236 -29.96 -18.67 18.87
CA VAL A 236 -29.48 -19.04 20.21
C VAL A 236 -27.97 -18.87 20.28
N LEU A 237 -27.50 -18.52 21.46
CA LEU A 237 -26.10 -18.56 21.78
C LEU A 237 -25.77 -19.88 22.45
N GLY A 238 -24.95 -20.70 21.81
CA GLY A 238 -24.38 -21.88 22.42
C GLY A 238 -23.21 -21.50 23.33
N TYR A 239 -23.07 -22.14 24.45
CA TYR A 239 -21.86 -22.04 25.25
C TYR A 239 -21.47 -23.36 25.89
N TRP A 240 -20.18 -23.50 26.11
CA TRP A 240 -19.57 -24.68 26.71
C TRP A 240 -19.11 -24.31 28.12
N ASP A 241 -19.56 -25.01 29.15
CA ASP A 241 -19.20 -24.66 30.53
C ASP A 241 -17.99 -25.42 31.10
N GLY A 242 -17.24 -26.08 30.23
CA GLY A 242 -16.03 -26.82 30.61
C GLY A 242 -16.21 -28.06 31.50
N THR A 243 -17.38 -28.23 32.12
CA THR A 243 -17.70 -29.34 33.01
C THR A 243 -18.63 -30.36 32.38
N LEU A 244 -19.30 -29.98 31.30
CA LEU A 244 -20.25 -30.81 30.58
C LEU A 244 -19.69 -31.20 29.21
N SER A 245 -19.90 -32.44 28.83
CA SER A 245 -19.58 -32.91 27.48
C SER A 245 -20.57 -32.43 26.39
N VAL A 246 -21.56 -31.67 26.80
CA VAL A 246 -22.66 -31.21 25.93
C VAL A 246 -22.81 -29.70 26.05
N PRO A 247 -22.88 -28.95 24.94
CA PRO A 247 -23.09 -27.52 24.97
C PRO A 247 -24.46 -27.17 25.56
N ARG A 248 -24.49 -26.11 26.35
CA ARG A 248 -25.74 -25.49 26.80
C ARG A 248 -26.13 -24.36 25.86
N PHE A 249 -27.44 -24.27 25.61
CA PHE A 249 -27.98 -23.23 24.75
C PHE A 249 -28.71 -22.19 25.58
N VAL A 250 -28.35 -20.94 25.36
CA VAL A 250 -29.01 -19.80 25.97
C VAL A 250 -29.71 -19.03 24.86
N ARG A 251 -31.03 -18.97 24.93
CA ARG A 251 -31.84 -18.16 24.01
C ARG A 251 -31.44 -16.71 24.14
N GLN A 252 -30.96 -16.10 23.07
CA GLN A 252 -30.59 -14.70 23.03
C GLN A 252 -31.66 -13.82 22.37
N ALA A 253 -32.30 -14.31 21.30
CA ALA A 253 -33.38 -13.60 20.62
C ALA A 253 -34.14 -14.55 19.69
N GLY A 254 -35.43 -14.35 19.57
CA GLY A 254 -36.28 -15.06 18.59
C GLY A 254 -36.29 -14.35 17.24
N LEU A 255 -36.05 -15.07 16.15
CA LEU A 255 -36.13 -14.52 14.80
C LEU A 255 -37.52 -14.07 14.41
N PHE A 256 -38.54 -14.70 15.00
CA PHE A 256 -39.96 -14.48 14.69
C PHE A 256 -40.79 -14.29 15.95
N ASP A 257 -40.22 -13.65 16.96
CA ASP A 257 -40.87 -13.47 18.26
C ASP A 257 -42.26 -12.85 18.11
N ASN A 258 -43.24 -13.49 18.71
CA ASN A 258 -44.60 -12.98 18.98
C ASN A 258 -45.59 -12.81 17.81
N ASP A 259 -45.24 -13.14 16.57
CA ASP A 259 -46.16 -12.78 15.47
C ASP A 259 -46.75 -13.96 14.70
N ILE A 260 -46.23 -15.18 14.87
CA ILE A 260 -46.78 -16.36 14.20
C ILE A 260 -48.01 -16.91 14.92
N SER A 261 -48.00 -16.86 16.23
CA SER A 261 -49.06 -17.45 17.07
C SER A 261 -50.44 -16.84 16.89
N LYS A 262 -50.51 -15.62 16.39
CA LYS A 262 -51.76 -14.85 16.32
C LYS A 262 -52.30 -14.62 14.92
N LYS A 263 -51.60 -15.09 13.85
CA LYS A 263 -52.08 -14.84 12.49
C LYS A 263 -52.91 -15.99 11.93
N ARG A 264 -54.06 -15.57 11.43
CA ARG A 264 -55.05 -16.44 10.79
C ARG A 264 -54.48 -17.03 9.51
N ILE A 265 -54.46 -18.36 9.39
CA ILE A 265 -54.32 -19.02 8.12
C ILE A 265 -55.60 -18.87 7.36
N ASN A 266 -55.58 -18.30 6.16
CA ASN A 266 -56.76 -17.97 5.36
C ASN A 266 -57.86 -17.14 6.09
N GLY A 267 -57.47 -16.21 6.94
CA GLY A 267 -58.38 -15.32 7.64
C GLY A 267 -59.15 -15.96 8.81
N ILE A 268 -58.93 -17.20 9.13
CA ILE A 268 -59.60 -17.90 10.20
C ILE A 268 -58.60 -18.21 11.32
N VAL A 269 -58.89 -17.79 12.55
CA VAL A 269 -58.17 -18.29 13.72
C VAL A 269 -58.58 -19.72 13.92
N ARG A 270 -57.67 -20.64 13.60
CA ARG A 270 -57.90 -22.06 13.80
C ARG A 270 -56.97 -22.50 14.91
N ASN A 271 -57.54 -23.02 15.98
CA ASN A 271 -56.78 -23.86 16.90
C ASN A 271 -56.49 -25.19 16.17
N LEU A 272 -55.30 -25.24 15.58
CA LEU A 272 -54.82 -26.41 14.84
C LEU A 272 -54.64 -27.64 15.74
N TRP A 273 -54.86 -27.51 17.00
CA TRP A 273 -54.47 -28.45 18.05
C TRP A 273 -55.64 -28.90 18.91
N VAL A 274 -56.81 -28.88 18.40
CA VAL A 274 -57.97 -29.40 19.13
C VAL A 274 -58.20 -30.84 18.80
N GLY A 275 -57.95 -31.70 19.73
CA GLY A 275 -58.28 -33.10 19.69
C GLY A 275 -57.07 -34.03 19.61
N LYS A 276 -57.05 -35.05 20.41
CA LYS A 276 -56.05 -36.10 20.49
C LYS A 276 -55.95 -37.03 19.28
N LEU A 277 -56.13 -36.53 18.06
CA LEU A 277 -55.83 -37.30 16.87
C LEU A 277 -54.32 -37.40 16.79
N SER A 278 -53.82 -38.61 16.99
CA SER A 278 -52.39 -38.88 16.87
C SER A 278 -51.89 -38.43 15.51
N HIS A 279 -50.74 -37.82 15.52
CA HIS A 279 -50.04 -37.18 14.42
C HIS A 279 -49.72 -38.09 13.22
N ARG A 280 -50.52 -39.05 12.94
CA ARG A 280 -50.34 -39.99 11.83
C ARG A 280 -51.21 -39.54 10.68
N ASN A 281 -50.63 -39.58 9.47
CA ASN A 281 -51.44 -39.59 8.29
C ASN A 281 -52.20 -40.92 8.26
N TYR A 282 -53.43 -40.84 7.88
CA TYR A 282 -54.32 -42.02 7.75
C TYR A 282 -54.35 -42.43 6.29
N ALA A 283 -54.28 -43.77 6.01
CA ALA A 283 -54.26 -44.24 4.65
C ALA A 283 -55.56 -43.90 3.88
N THR A 284 -56.68 -43.81 4.59
CA THR A 284 -57.97 -43.47 4.02
C THR A 284 -58.76 -42.52 4.93
N LEU A 285 -59.75 -41.84 4.37
CA LEU A 285 -60.66 -41.01 5.12
C LEU A 285 -61.45 -41.82 6.18
N ASP A 286 -61.83 -43.10 5.90
CA ASP A 286 -62.52 -43.89 6.89
C ASP A 286 -61.63 -44.31 8.06
N ALA A 287 -60.34 -44.52 7.81
CA ALA A 287 -59.38 -44.73 8.89
C ALA A 287 -59.23 -43.50 9.79
N LEU A 288 -59.24 -42.30 9.19
CA LEU A 288 -59.27 -41.05 9.92
C LEU A 288 -60.56 -40.93 10.76
N LYS A 289 -61.75 -41.18 10.18
CA LYS A 289 -63.00 -41.14 10.90
C LYS A 289 -63.05 -42.11 12.08
N THR A 290 -62.64 -43.34 11.86
CA THR A 290 -62.58 -44.36 12.91
C THR A 290 -61.65 -43.97 14.06
N ALA A 291 -60.50 -43.44 13.72
CA ALA A 291 -59.59 -42.99 14.71
C ALA A 291 -60.16 -41.79 15.51
N ALA A 292 -60.85 -40.90 14.83
CA ALA A 292 -61.51 -39.74 15.43
C ALA A 292 -62.63 -40.15 16.39
N GLU A 293 -63.47 -41.08 16.00
CA GLU A 293 -64.51 -41.60 16.85
C GLU A 293 -64.00 -42.39 18.06
N GLY A 294 -62.82 -43.03 17.90
CA GLY A 294 -62.19 -43.80 18.97
C GLY A 294 -61.40 -42.99 19.97
N SER A 295 -61.25 -41.71 19.75
CA SER A 295 -60.33 -40.80 20.58
C SER A 295 -60.87 -40.50 21.97
N GLY A 296 -62.13 -40.72 22.24
CA GLY A 296 -62.76 -40.56 23.58
C GLY A 296 -62.92 -39.13 24.11
N ASP A 297 -62.32 -38.15 23.46
CA ASP A 297 -62.31 -36.73 23.96
C ASP A 297 -63.21 -35.77 23.16
N GLY A 298 -63.99 -36.32 22.22
CA GLY A 298 -64.86 -35.51 21.35
C GLY A 298 -64.06 -34.70 20.33
N ILE A 299 -64.50 -34.76 19.09
CA ILE A 299 -63.90 -34.00 17.99
C ILE A 299 -64.75 -32.74 17.80
N PHE A 300 -64.08 -31.60 17.72
CA PHE A 300 -64.73 -30.31 17.53
C PHE A 300 -64.59 -29.84 16.07
N PRO A 301 -65.58 -29.09 15.54
CA PRO A 301 -65.46 -28.45 14.25
C PRO A 301 -64.18 -27.59 14.18
N GLY A 302 -63.48 -27.72 13.09
CA GLY A 302 -62.16 -27.09 12.92
C GLY A 302 -60.96 -27.99 13.21
N THR A 303 -61.21 -29.28 13.60
CA THR A 303 -60.15 -30.28 13.71
C THR A 303 -59.73 -30.75 12.32
N PHE A 304 -58.41 -30.90 12.09
CA PHE A 304 -57.85 -31.37 10.82
C PHE A 304 -57.29 -32.78 10.93
N GLY A 305 -57.38 -33.52 9.83
CA GLY A 305 -56.74 -34.80 9.67
C GLY A 305 -56.09 -34.92 8.30
N VAL A 306 -54.97 -35.62 8.22
CA VAL A 306 -54.22 -35.83 6.99
C VAL A 306 -54.47 -37.25 6.49
N VAL A 307 -54.83 -37.39 5.22
CA VAL A 307 -55.09 -38.67 4.54
C VAL A 307 -54.13 -38.82 3.36
N GLY A 308 -53.44 -39.96 3.33
CA GLY A 308 -52.49 -40.33 2.31
C GLY A 308 -51.42 -41.28 2.83
N SER A 309 -50.59 -41.78 1.93
CA SER A 309 -49.58 -42.80 2.26
C SER A 309 -48.16 -42.22 2.48
N ALA A 310 -47.95 -40.98 2.10
CA ALA A 310 -46.64 -40.35 2.25
C ALA A 310 -46.38 -39.97 3.70
N THR A 311 -45.23 -40.36 4.23
CA THR A 311 -44.86 -40.19 5.63
C THR A 311 -44.00 -38.92 5.84
N TYR A 312 -44.26 -38.25 6.96
CA TYR A 312 -43.42 -37.17 7.43
C TYR A 312 -42.02 -37.70 7.83
N PRO A 313 -40.92 -36.97 7.57
CA PRO A 313 -40.83 -35.56 7.12
C PRO A 313 -40.55 -35.37 5.61
N ASN A 314 -40.82 -36.34 4.78
CA ASN A 314 -40.54 -36.26 3.34
C ASN A 314 -41.40 -35.19 2.65
N GLU A 315 -40.86 -34.57 1.61
CA GLU A 315 -41.55 -33.53 0.83
C GLU A 315 -42.85 -34.05 0.23
N SER A 316 -42.87 -35.31 -0.17
CA SER A 316 -44.07 -36.04 -0.64
C SER A 316 -45.23 -36.05 0.38
N TYR A 317 -44.93 -35.91 1.67
CA TYR A 317 -45.98 -35.80 2.67
C TYR A 317 -46.90 -34.57 2.41
N TRP A 318 -46.35 -33.48 1.94
CA TRP A 318 -47.08 -32.27 1.67
C TRP A 318 -47.74 -32.24 0.30
N THR A 319 -47.17 -32.92 -0.68
CA THR A 319 -47.66 -32.90 -2.05
C THR A 319 -48.67 -33.99 -2.31
N ASP A 320 -48.50 -35.16 -1.69
CA ASP A 320 -49.26 -36.40 -2.03
C ASP A 320 -50.36 -36.69 -1.03
N ASN A 321 -50.33 -36.08 0.13
CA ASN A 321 -51.40 -36.23 1.11
C ASN A 321 -52.44 -35.08 1.00
N VAL A 322 -53.64 -35.35 1.43
CA VAL A 322 -54.74 -34.37 1.47
C VAL A 322 -55.22 -34.14 2.88
N VAL A 323 -55.71 -32.95 3.15
CA VAL A 323 -56.21 -32.50 4.47
C VAL A 323 -57.73 -32.48 4.44
N TYR A 324 -58.33 -33.07 5.47
CA TYR A 324 -59.75 -32.97 5.75
C TYR A 324 -59.98 -32.17 7.03
N GLU A 325 -61.02 -31.35 7.03
CA GLU A 325 -61.50 -30.62 8.20
C GLU A 325 -62.79 -31.26 8.71
N TYR A 326 -62.85 -31.50 10.01
CA TYR A 326 -64.09 -31.87 10.66
C TYR A 326 -65.00 -30.66 10.82
N THR A 327 -66.15 -30.71 10.18
CA THR A 327 -67.14 -29.63 10.17
C THR A 327 -68.28 -29.82 11.16
N GLY A 328 -68.29 -30.90 11.88
CA GLY A 328 -69.34 -31.29 12.86
C GLY A 328 -70.24 -32.39 12.34
N PHE A 329 -71.01 -32.99 13.26
CA PHE A 329 -71.98 -34.02 12.98
C PHE A 329 -71.40 -35.23 12.15
N GLY A 330 -70.15 -35.63 12.45
CA GLY A 330 -69.52 -36.74 11.76
C GLY A 330 -69.04 -36.42 10.33
N THR A 331 -69.15 -35.18 9.91
CA THR A 331 -68.80 -34.76 8.55
C THR A 331 -67.36 -34.22 8.48
N TRP A 332 -66.62 -34.73 7.48
CA TRP A 332 -65.28 -34.29 7.14
C TRP A 332 -65.29 -33.70 5.72
N SER A 333 -64.85 -32.48 5.59
CA SER A 333 -64.74 -31.78 4.31
C SER A 333 -63.33 -31.81 3.80
N LEU A 334 -63.14 -32.20 2.53
CA LEU A 334 -61.84 -32.12 1.86
C LEU A 334 -61.44 -30.66 1.73
N MET A 335 -60.28 -30.36 2.22
CA MET A 335 -59.72 -29.01 2.14
C MET A 335 -58.76 -28.86 0.94
N GLY A 336 -58.05 -29.93 0.57
CA GLY A 336 -57.11 -29.97 -0.52
C GLY A 336 -55.78 -30.63 -0.17
N PRO A 337 -54.80 -30.59 -1.05
CA PRO A 337 -53.46 -31.12 -0.76
C PRO A 337 -52.85 -30.47 0.47
N ALA A 338 -52.12 -31.24 1.25
CA ALA A 338 -51.45 -30.73 2.46
C ALA A 338 -50.55 -29.52 2.17
N ALA A 339 -49.95 -29.49 0.99
CA ALA A 339 -49.10 -28.37 0.53
C ALA A 339 -49.87 -27.03 0.38
N THR A 340 -51.21 -27.04 0.20
CA THR A 340 -51.99 -25.80 0.14
C THR A 340 -52.18 -25.13 1.50
N TYR A 341 -51.79 -25.82 2.58
CA TYR A 341 -51.84 -25.31 3.96
C TYR A 341 -50.51 -24.89 4.49
N TYR A 342 -49.73 -24.27 3.65
CA TYR A 342 -48.53 -23.57 4.06
C TYR A 342 -48.66 -22.05 3.90
N LYS A 343 -47.89 -21.32 4.63
CA LYS A 343 -47.78 -19.90 4.47
C LYS A 343 -46.32 -19.51 4.46
N ASP A 344 -45.94 -18.77 3.40
CA ASP A 344 -44.64 -18.14 3.33
C ASP A 344 -44.66 -16.82 4.09
N ARG A 345 -43.62 -16.59 4.87
CA ARG A 345 -43.44 -15.39 5.60
C ARG A 345 -42.02 -14.88 5.47
N PHE A 346 -41.89 -13.65 5.02
CA PHE A 346 -40.63 -12.93 5.07
C PHE A 346 -40.48 -12.27 6.42
N SER A 347 -39.30 -12.40 7.02
CA SER A 347 -38.92 -11.70 8.23
C SER A 347 -37.46 -11.30 8.18
N SER A 348 -37.13 -10.21 8.85
CA SER A 348 -35.76 -9.79 9.08
C SER A 348 -35.59 -9.42 10.56
N ALA A 349 -34.46 -9.80 11.11
CA ALA A 349 -34.12 -9.46 12.48
C ALA A 349 -32.62 -9.19 12.61
N SER A 350 -32.26 -8.35 13.55
CA SER A 350 -30.85 -8.00 13.86
C SER A 350 -30.60 -8.11 15.35
N TYR A 351 -29.47 -8.67 15.71
CA TYR A 351 -29.06 -8.92 17.08
C TYR A 351 -27.63 -8.43 17.30
N ALA A 352 -27.34 -7.95 18.50
CA ALA A 352 -26.01 -7.72 18.99
C ALA A 352 -25.70 -8.72 20.13
N LEU A 353 -24.79 -9.61 19.91
CA LEU A 353 -24.31 -10.54 20.93
C LEU A 353 -23.02 -9.95 21.54
N THR A 354 -23.04 -9.71 22.87
CA THR A 354 -21.94 -9.08 23.58
C THR A 354 -21.33 -10.03 24.62
N GLY A 355 -20.09 -9.78 25.01
CA GLY A 355 -19.44 -10.56 26.05
C GLY A 355 -19.08 -11.99 25.66
N LEU A 356 -18.86 -12.21 24.36
CA LEU A 356 -18.50 -13.53 23.83
C LEU A 356 -17.07 -13.89 24.27
N GLU A 357 -16.90 -15.12 24.71
CA GLU A 357 -15.63 -15.68 25.16
C GLU A 357 -15.13 -16.76 24.20
N PRO A 358 -13.79 -16.88 24.01
CA PRO A 358 -13.22 -17.85 23.08
C PRO A 358 -13.54 -19.29 23.52
N ASP A 359 -13.81 -20.13 22.53
CA ASP A 359 -14.09 -21.56 22.66
C ASP A 359 -15.24 -21.95 23.61
N GLN A 360 -15.89 -20.95 24.20
CA GLN A 360 -17.04 -21.15 25.11
C GLN A 360 -18.35 -20.74 24.48
N HIS A 361 -18.34 -19.75 23.58
CA HIS A 361 -19.54 -19.23 22.95
C HIS A 361 -19.49 -19.39 21.44
N PHE A 362 -20.60 -19.76 20.86
CA PHE A 362 -20.78 -19.83 19.41
C PHE A 362 -22.23 -19.50 19.01
N PRO A 363 -22.45 -18.66 17.99
CA PRO A 363 -23.79 -18.36 17.51
C PRO A 363 -24.36 -19.54 16.75
N MET A 364 -25.62 -19.82 16.98
CA MET A 364 -26.37 -20.91 16.37
C MET A 364 -27.72 -20.44 15.88
N LEU A 365 -28.29 -21.13 14.91
CA LEU A 365 -29.67 -20.98 14.48
C LEU A 365 -30.44 -22.26 14.77
N GLN A 366 -31.49 -22.10 15.54
CA GLN A 366 -32.40 -23.18 15.86
C GLN A 366 -33.71 -23.06 15.09
N LEU A 367 -34.13 -24.13 14.44
CA LEU A 367 -35.42 -24.26 13.80
C LEU A 367 -36.28 -25.29 14.53
N THR A 368 -37.53 -24.97 14.70
CA THR A 368 -38.50 -25.92 15.20
C THR A 368 -39.17 -26.67 14.06
N TYR A 369 -39.70 -27.85 14.37
CA TYR A 369 -40.41 -28.66 13.43
C TYR A 369 -41.58 -27.96 12.73
N GLY A 370 -41.80 -28.30 11.48
CA GLY A 370 -42.86 -27.74 10.67
C GLY A 370 -42.51 -26.45 9.95
N MET A 371 -41.26 -26.03 10.04
CA MET A 371 -40.75 -24.87 9.31
C MET A 371 -39.60 -25.27 8.40
N ILE A 372 -39.55 -24.68 7.22
CA ILE A 372 -38.39 -24.75 6.33
C ILE A 372 -38.05 -23.34 5.81
N TYR A 373 -36.80 -23.08 5.57
CA TYR A 373 -36.40 -21.90 4.81
C TYR A 373 -36.63 -22.17 3.32
N THR A 374 -37.25 -21.22 2.65
CA THR A 374 -37.31 -21.23 1.17
C THR A 374 -36.22 -20.31 0.62
N ALA A 375 -35.84 -19.29 1.35
CA ALA A 375 -34.68 -18.46 1.11
C ALA A 375 -34.28 -17.82 2.43
N ALA A 376 -32.99 -17.85 2.78
CA ALA A 376 -32.50 -17.17 3.95
C ALA A 376 -31.05 -16.72 3.76
N THR A 377 -30.77 -15.51 4.20
CA THR A 377 -29.41 -14.98 4.25
C THR A 377 -29.10 -14.48 5.66
N MET A 378 -27.89 -14.72 6.12
CA MET A 378 -27.39 -14.21 7.39
C MET A 378 -26.13 -13.41 7.14
N THR A 379 -26.09 -12.22 7.72
CA THR A 379 -24.88 -11.38 7.72
C THR A 379 -24.43 -11.18 9.16
N MET A 380 -23.16 -11.48 9.41
CA MET A 380 -22.49 -11.20 10.69
C MET A 380 -21.44 -10.13 10.51
N THR A 381 -21.42 -9.16 11.39
CA THR A 381 -20.37 -8.12 11.43
C THR A 381 -19.79 -8.01 12.82
N TRP A 382 -18.49 -7.82 12.90
CA TRP A 382 -17.77 -7.63 14.16
C TRP A 382 -16.53 -6.78 13.92
N THR A 383 -15.97 -6.27 15.00
CA THR A 383 -14.69 -5.54 14.94
C THR A 383 -13.66 -6.31 15.76
N ASP A 384 -12.56 -6.67 15.11
CA ASP A 384 -11.40 -7.17 15.83
C ASP A 384 -10.79 -6.00 16.60
N PRO A 385 -10.63 -6.08 17.94
CA PRO A 385 -9.97 -5.03 18.69
C PRO A 385 -8.51 -4.92 18.25
N ALA A 386 -7.95 -3.73 18.43
CA ALA A 386 -6.52 -3.54 18.27
C ALA A 386 -5.77 -4.55 19.14
N ARG A 387 -4.83 -5.27 18.54
CA ARG A 387 -3.98 -6.21 19.27
C ARG A 387 -3.03 -5.45 20.18
N HIS A 388 -2.42 -6.16 21.10
CA HIS A 388 -1.40 -5.57 21.97
C HIS A 388 -0.33 -4.86 21.15
N SER A 389 0.03 -3.66 21.58
CA SER A 389 1.14 -2.91 21.02
C SER A 389 2.46 -3.59 21.38
N TYR A 390 3.37 -3.65 20.43
CA TYR A 390 4.72 -4.19 20.65
C TYR A 390 5.77 -3.19 20.19
N ALA A 391 6.93 -3.24 20.86
CA ALA A 391 8.09 -2.47 20.43
C ALA A 391 8.75 -3.10 19.21
N TYR A 392 8.99 -2.29 18.19
CA TYR A 392 9.74 -2.64 17.00
C TYR A 392 10.88 -1.66 16.77
N ASN A 393 11.93 -2.14 16.15
CA ASN A 393 13.12 -1.34 15.91
C ASN A 393 12.96 -0.54 14.60
N GLY A 394 12.96 0.78 14.72
CA GLY A 394 12.95 1.71 13.60
C GLY A 394 14.34 2.28 13.32
N ILE A 395 14.66 2.49 12.06
CA ILE A 395 15.93 3.06 11.57
C ILE A 395 15.68 4.52 11.20
N LYS A 396 16.54 5.45 11.65
CA LYS A 396 16.48 6.84 11.19
C LYS A 396 16.93 6.94 9.71
N PRO A 397 16.28 7.81 8.91
CA PRO A 397 16.67 8.00 7.50
C PRO A 397 18.15 8.30 7.30
N LEU A 398 18.74 9.13 8.15
CA LEU A 398 20.17 9.48 8.09
C LEU A 398 21.08 8.24 8.23
N HIS A 399 20.73 7.31 9.11
CA HIS A 399 21.53 6.10 9.32
C HIS A 399 21.51 5.18 8.10
N LEU A 400 20.34 5.03 7.44
CA LEU A 400 20.25 4.25 6.22
C LEU A 400 21.00 4.92 5.06
N LEU A 401 20.87 6.24 4.90
CA LEU A 401 21.60 6.99 3.89
C LEU A 401 23.11 6.83 4.09
N ASN A 402 23.59 6.96 5.33
CA ASN A 402 25.01 6.77 5.65
C ASN A 402 25.52 5.38 5.26
N ALA A 403 24.76 4.33 5.57
CA ALA A 403 25.12 2.97 5.19
C ALA A 403 25.22 2.79 3.67
N ILE A 404 24.26 3.34 2.92
CA ILE A 404 24.26 3.27 1.44
C ILE A 404 25.46 4.01 0.87
N VAL A 405 25.69 5.27 1.30
CA VAL A 405 26.74 6.12 0.72
C VAL A 405 28.13 5.62 1.09
N THR A 406 28.36 5.17 2.33
CA THR A 406 29.65 4.59 2.73
C THR A 406 29.95 3.26 2.04
N SER A 407 28.94 2.50 1.62
CA SER A 407 29.11 1.32 0.78
C SER A 407 29.53 1.67 -0.66
N ILE A 408 29.19 2.85 -1.14
CA ILE A 408 29.59 3.36 -2.45
C ILE A 408 30.99 3.99 -2.37
N SER A 409 31.22 4.84 -1.37
CA SER A 409 32.46 5.55 -1.11
C SER A 409 32.74 5.58 0.41
N PRO A 410 33.70 4.77 0.93
CA PRO A 410 33.91 4.61 2.37
C PRO A 410 34.31 5.89 3.13
N SER A 411 34.91 6.87 2.43
CA SER A 411 35.32 8.14 3.01
C SER A 411 34.24 9.24 2.95
N ALA A 412 33.14 8.98 2.24
CA ALA A 412 32.06 9.96 2.09
C ALA A 412 31.28 10.14 3.38
N THR A 413 30.77 11.36 3.57
CA THR A 413 29.86 11.72 4.66
C THR A 413 28.49 12.07 4.13
N VAL A 414 27.50 12.12 5.02
CA VAL A 414 26.11 12.41 4.64
C VAL A 414 25.49 13.39 5.62
N SER A 415 24.57 14.20 5.13
CA SER A 415 23.67 15.00 5.96
C SER A 415 22.27 15.06 5.35
N ILE A 416 21.28 15.26 6.20
CA ILE A 416 19.88 15.52 5.80
C ILE A 416 19.46 16.77 6.55
N ALA A 417 19.08 17.82 5.81
CA ALA A 417 18.58 19.06 6.40
C ALA A 417 17.25 18.80 7.12
N ASP A 418 17.03 19.48 8.24
CA ASP A 418 15.76 19.41 8.95
C ASP A 418 14.63 20.04 8.13
N ASP A 419 13.45 19.43 8.15
CA ASP A 419 12.25 20.03 7.59
C ASP A 419 11.61 20.99 8.59
N THR A 420 11.04 22.10 8.07
CA THR A 420 10.36 23.11 8.90
C THR A 420 9.18 22.56 9.70
N ALA A 421 8.55 21.48 9.20
CA ALA A 421 7.45 20.81 9.88
C ALA A 421 7.91 19.76 10.90
N GLY A 422 9.20 19.41 10.92
CA GLY A 422 9.77 18.39 11.78
C GLY A 422 9.24 16.98 11.51
N LEU A 423 8.69 16.73 10.32
CA LEU A 423 8.14 15.43 9.94
C LEU A 423 9.26 14.42 9.73
N LEU A 424 10.32 14.82 9.06
CA LEU A 424 11.46 13.95 8.75
C LEU A 424 12.19 13.48 10.02
N THR A 425 12.29 14.35 11.03
CA THR A 425 12.88 14.00 12.34
C THR A 425 12.04 12.97 13.11
N LYS A 426 10.73 12.93 12.86
CA LYS A 426 9.79 11.95 13.45
C LYS A 426 9.65 10.67 12.61
N THR A 427 10.21 10.66 11.39
CA THR A 427 10.12 9.52 10.47
C THR A 427 11.08 8.42 10.86
N PHE A 428 10.59 7.18 10.85
CA PHE A 428 11.36 5.96 11.03
C PHE A 428 11.10 5.01 9.87
N ILE A 429 12.12 4.27 9.49
CA ILE A 429 12.09 3.24 8.46
C ILE A 429 11.96 1.88 9.14
N PHE A 430 11.04 1.04 8.66
CA PHE A 430 10.75 -0.29 9.16
C PHE A 430 10.90 -1.31 8.01
N PRO A 431 11.99 -2.07 7.93
CA PRO A 431 12.09 -3.18 7.00
C PRO A 431 11.05 -4.26 7.30
N ALA A 432 10.48 -4.88 6.27
CA ALA A 432 9.47 -5.92 6.42
C ALA A 432 9.98 -7.10 7.28
N GLU A 433 11.21 -7.56 7.06
CA GLU A 433 11.82 -8.62 7.87
C GLU A 433 11.91 -8.26 9.36
N ALA A 434 12.19 -6.96 9.67
CA ALA A 434 12.22 -6.49 11.05
C ALA A 434 10.83 -6.50 11.70
N LEU A 435 9.80 -6.09 10.96
CA LEU A 435 8.40 -6.16 11.41
C LEU A 435 7.94 -7.61 11.64
N ARG A 436 8.48 -8.56 10.89
CA ARG A 436 8.25 -10.00 11.07
C ARG A 436 9.05 -10.61 12.22
N LYS A 437 9.93 -9.84 12.87
CA LYS A 437 10.83 -10.30 13.94
C LYS A 437 11.78 -11.43 13.48
N MET A 438 12.19 -11.40 12.21
CA MET A 438 13.10 -12.41 11.68
C MET A 438 14.49 -12.27 12.30
N ALA A 439 15.11 -13.42 12.64
CA ALA A 439 16.50 -13.44 13.07
C ALA A 439 17.40 -13.00 11.91
N GLY A 440 18.25 -11.99 12.15
CA GLY A 440 19.13 -11.47 11.10
C GLY A 440 18.42 -10.61 10.05
N ALA A 441 17.27 -10.03 10.40
CA ALA A 441 16.50 -9.14 9.54
C ALA A 441 17.37 -8.08 8.84
N LYS A 442 17.08 -7.80 7.59
CA LYS A 442 17.81 -6.87 6.74
C LYS A 442 16.91 -5.77 6.21
N VAL A 443 17.50 -4.65 5.80
CA VAL A 443 16.89 -3.66 4.94
C VAL A 443 17.52 -3.72 3.57
N TYR A 444 16.67 -3.69 2.54
CA TYR A 444 17.06 -3.75 1.13
C TYR A 444 16.84 -2.39 0.48
N SER A 445 17.88 -1.78 -0.08
CA SER A 445 17.76 -0.47 -0.71
C SER A 445 18.85 -0.21 -1.73
N THR A 446 18.55 0.76 -2.63
CA THR A 446 19.52 1.41 -3.51
C THR A 446 19.58 2.90 -3.17
N PHE A 447 20.65 3.59 -3.57
CA PHE A 447 20.71 5.04 -3.46
C PHE A 447 19.56 5.72 -4.21
N GLN A 448 19.24 5.22 -5.41
CA GLN A 448 18.15 5.74 -6.22
C GLN A 448 16.79 5.60 -5.52
N GLN A 449 16.50 4.43 -4.91
CA GLN A 449 15.23 4.23 -4.19
C GLN A 449 15.09 5.19 -2.99
N PHE A 450 16.19 5.41 -2.27
CA PHE A 450 16.22 6.37 -1.17
C PHE A 450 15.98 7.81 -1.68
N ALA A 451 16.67 8.21 -2.76
CA ALA A 451 16.52 9.53 -3.35
C ALA A 451 15.11 9.75 -3.91
N ASP A 452 14.54 8.75 -4.61
CA ASP A 452 13.16 8.80 -5.13
C ASP A 452 12.15 8.96 -3.99
N TRP A 453 12.32 8.24 -2.89
CA TRP A 453 11.47 8.37 -1.71
C TRP A 453 11.54 9.78 -1.11
N MET A 454 12.76 10.31 -0.87
CA MET A 454 12.97 11.65 -0.34
C MET A 454 12.36 12.71 -1.26
N SER A 455 12.49 12.52 -2.57
CA SER A 455 11.95 13.42 -3.58
C SER A 455 10.41 13.36 -3.63
N ALA A 456 9.82 12.19 -3.72
CA ALA A 456 8.37 12.05 -3.86
C ALA A 456 7.61 12.52 -2.61
N VAL A 457 8.08 12.12 -1.43
CA VAL A 457 7.35 12.36 -0.16
C VAL A 457 7.66 13.72 0.45
N PHE A 458 8.94 14.13 0.47
CA PHE A 458 9.37 15.32 1.19
C PHE A 458 9.74 16.50 0.27
N GLY A 459 9.80 16.30 -1.06
CA GLY A 459 10.27 17.34 -1.98
C GLY A 459 11.78 17.61 -1.88
N TYR A 460 12.53 16.68 -1.30
CA TYR A 460 13.97 16.78 -1.13
C TYR A 460 14.72 16.34 -2.38
N THR A 461 15.87 16.90 -2.57
CA THR A 461 16.87 16.45 -3.54
C THR A 461 18.23 16.42 -2.88
N TYR A 462 19.27 16.02 -3.60
CA TYR A 462 20.61 15.98 -3.03
C TYR A 462 21.58 16.81 -3.85
N ARG A 463 22.63 17.26 -3.19
CA ARG A 463 23.83 17.85 -3.79
C ARG A 463 25.07 17.22 -3.19
N ILE A 464 26.18 17.38 -3.89
CA ILE A 464 27.50 16.92 -3.41
C ILE A 464 28.38 18.13 -3.17
N VAL A 465 28.87 18.26 -1.95
CA VAL A 465 29.80 19.33 -1.55
C VAL A 465 31.08 18.67 -1.04
N GLY A 466 32.14 18.78 -1.84
CA GLY A 466 33.35 18.02 -1.54
C GLY A 466 33.13 16.51 -1.52
N ASN A 467 33.26 15.91 -0.35
CA ASN A 467 33.04 14.46 -0.15
C ASN A 467 31.80 14.17 0.69
N GLU A 468 30.84 15.08 0.70
CA GLU A 468 29.59 14.96 1.45
C GLU A 468 28.38 14.93 0.51
N VAL A 469 27.44 13.99 0.74
CA VAL A 469 26.11 13.97 0.11
C VAL A 469 25.13 14.64 1.07
N GLN A 470 24.57 15.76 0.63
CA GLN A 470 23.61 16.56 1.41
C GLN A 470 22.21 16.42 0.80
N PHE A 471 21.25 15.90 1.57
CA PHE A 471 19.83 15.95 1.22
C PHE A 471 19.17 17.18 1.82
N LEU A 472 18.48 17.95 1.01
CA LEU A 472 17.81 19.19 1.41
C LEU A 472 16.58 19.42 0.53
N HIS A 473 15.65 20.27 1.00
CA HIS A 473 14.48 20.61 0.21
C HIS A 473 14.91 21.33 -1.09
N ARG A 474 14.19 21.06 -2.19
CA ARG A 474 14.54 21.66 -3.50
C ARG A 474 14.65 23.17 -3.48
N SER A 475 13.83 23.87 -2.69
CA SER A 475 13.92 25.32 -2.56
C SER A 475 15.27 25.82 -2.02
N GLU A 476 16.01 24.99 -1.30
CA GLU A 476 17.35 25.33 -0.80
C GLU A 476 18.43 25.11 -1.85
N VAL A 477 18.23 24.15 -2.76
CA VAL A 477 19.13 23.91 -3.90
C VAL A 477 18.93 24.96 -4.99
N PHE A 478 17.70 25.48 -5.13
CA PHE A 478 17.35 26.55 -6.05
C PHE A 478 17.22 27.90 -5.29
N ALA A 479 18.24 28.20 -4.48
CA ALA A 479 18.27 29.43 -3.69
C ALA A 479 18.78 30.64 -4.52
N ASP A 480 18.34 31.83 -4.16
CA ASP A 480 18.68 33.09 -4.83
C ASP A 480 20.02 33.69 -4.35
N SER A 481 20.98 32.81 -4.05
CA SER A 481 22.28 33.20 -3.56
C SER A 481 23.39 33.18 -4.63
N ASP A 482 24.49 33.80 -4.36
CA ASP A 482 25.74 33.64 -5.10
C ASP A 482 25.61 33.88 -6.61
N ILE A 483 25.15 35.10 -6.97
CA ILE A 483 24.92 35.45 -8.37
C ILE A 483 26.27 35.67 -9.09
N LYS A 484 26.47 34.92 -10.20
CA LYS A 484 27.52 35.18 -11.17
C LYS A 484 26.96 35.92 -12.35
N VAL A 485 27.42 37.17 -12.56
CA VAL A 485 27.11 37.96 -13.75
C VAL A 485 28.05 37.55 -14.88
N ILE A 486 27.52 37.33 -16.06
CA ILE A 486 28.25 37.05 -17.30
C ILE A 486 27.98 38.20 -18.28
N ASP A 487 29.00 39.03 -18.51
CA ASP A 487 28.86 40.26 -19.32
C ASP A 487 28.89 39.99 -20.83
N GLU A 488 29.71 39.02 -21.26
CA GLU A 488 29.87 38.71 -22.69
C GLU A 488 29.39 37.31 -23.02
N VAL A 489 28.29 37.25 -23.79
CA VAL A 489 27.70 35.99 -24.24
C VAL A 489 27.62 35.94 -25.77
N LYS A 490 27.86 34.75 -26.31
CA LYS A 490 27.83 34.46 -27.71
C LYS A 490 26.83 33.32 -27.96
N SER A 491 26.31 33.23 -29.21
CA SER A 491 25.46 32.10 -29.63
C SER A 491 24.27 31.85 -28.71
N VAL A 492 23.54 32.91 -28.37
CA VAL A 492 22.40 32.82 -27.45
C VAL A 492 21.22 32.15 -28.10
N LYS A 493 20.65 31.14 -27.43
CA LYS A 493 19.44 30.44 -27.80
C LYS A 493 18.49 30.33 -26.62
N TYR A 494 17.26 30.78 -26.82
CA TYR A 494 16.17 30.59 -25.85
C TYR A 494 15.23 29.49 -26.38
N GLU A 495 14.80 28.59 -25.49
CA GLU A 495 13.85 27.54 -25.80
C GLU A 495 12.98 27.17 -24.59
N VAL A 496 11.87 26.54 -24.84
CA VAL A 496 11.02 25.94 -23.81
C VAL A 496 11.43 24.50 -23.61
N ASP A 497 11.70 24.12 -22.38
CA ASP A 497 11.95 22.71 -22.04
C ASP A 497 10.66 21.92 -21.94
N GLY A 498 10.30 21.24 -23.00
CA GLY A 498 9.14 20.37 -23.01
C GLY A 498 9.19 19.22 -21.98
N ASN A 499 10.36 18.93 -21.40
CA ASN A 499 10.47 17.92 -20.36
C ASN A 499 9.92 18.38 -19.01
N LEU A 500 9.71 19.68 -18.83
CA LEU A 500 9.09 20.28 -17.65
C LEU A 500 7.59 20.50 -17.80
N ILE A 501 7.01 20.15 -18.94
CA ILE A 501 5.58 20.30 -19.19
C ILE A 501 4.94 18.93 -19.12
N TYR A 502 4.07 18.74 -18.15
CA TYR A 502 3.39 17.46 -17.88
C TYR A 502 1.91 17.60 -18.15
N SER A 503 1.30 16.58 -18.76
CA SER A 503 -0.14 16.46 -18.89
C SER A 503 -0.80 15.87 -17.63
N GLU A 504 -0.03 15.09 -16.87
CA GLU A 504 -0.50 14.36 -15.70
C GLU A 504 0.56 14.36 -14.59
N VAL A 505 0.10 14.38 -13.33
CA VAL A 505 0.92 14.18 -12.14
C VAL A 505 0.35 13.00 -11.37
N ASP A 506 1.16 11.96 -11.20
CA ASP A 506 0.85 10.78 -10.41
C ASP A 506 1.55 10.90 -9.05
N ALA A 507 0.80 10.89 -7.96
CA ALA A 507 1.37 11.06 -6.62
C ALA A 507 0.91 9.97 -5.64
N GLY A 508 1.82 9.56 -4.78
CA GLY A 508 1.54 8.63 -3.69
C GLY A 508 2.34 7.33 -3.76
N TYR A 509 1.65 6.20 -3.80
CA TYR A 509 2.26 4.87 -3.63
C TYR A 509 1.70 3.88 -4.64
N SER A 510 2.54 3.00 -5.16
CA SER A 510 2.08 1.92 -6.03
C SER A 510 1.11 1.02 -5.25
N LYS A 511 -0.06 0.75 -5.83
CA LYS A 511 -1.05 -0.14 -5.24
C LYS A 511 -0.45 -1.52 -4.96
N LYS A 512 -0.68 -2.03 -3.77
CA LYS A 512 -0.31 -3.39 -3.38
C LYS A 512 -1.43 -4.03 -2.59
N GLU A 513 -1.65 -5.31 -2.80
CA GLU A 513 -2.68 -6.10 -2.12
C GLU A 513 -2.00 -7.12 -1.21
N TYR A 514 -2.54 -7.27 0.00
CA TYR A 514 -2.01 -8.12 1.06
C TYR A 514 -3.01 -9.19 1.45
N GLY A 515 -3.37 -10.06 0.53
CA GLY A 515 -4.28 -11.17 0.82
C GLY A 515 -5.58 -10.70 1.48
N GLU A 516 -5.68 -10.92 2.78
CA GLU A 516 -6.90 -10.66 3.56
C GLU A 516 -6.98 -9.27 4.18
N ILE A 517 -5.86 -8.56 4.26
CA ILE A 517 -5.77 -7.21 4.84
C ILE A 517 -5.67 -6.21 3.72
N ASN A 518 -6.81 -5.79 3.21
CA ASN A 518 -6.89 -4.81 2.14
C ASN A 518 -7.79 -3.66 2.56
N GLY A 519 -7.40 -2.46 2.17
CA GLY A 519 -8.17 -1.27 2.43
C GLY A 519 -7.85 -0.16 1.45
N ARG A 520 -8.50 0.96 1.61
CA ARG A 520 -8.42 2.10 0.70
C ARG A 520 -8.00 3.38 1.43
N LEU A 521 -7.00 3.28 2.32
CA LEU A 521 -6.38 4.46 2.90
C LEU A 521 -5.51 5.16 1.85
N GLU A 522 -5.46 6.47 1.90
CA GLU A 522 -4.73 7.31 0.93
C GLU A 522 -3.25 6.94 0.79
N THR A 523 -2.60 6.58 1.87
CA THR A 523 -1.18 6.21 1.90
C THR A 523 -0.86 4.87 1.22
N ASN A 524 -1.86 4.15 0.70
CA ASN A 524 -1.67 2.88 0.01
C ASN A 524 -1.84 2.99 -1.50
N PHE A 525 -2.19 4.17 -2.02
CA PHE A 525 -2.66 4.31 -3.40
C PHE A 525 -2.04 5.50 -4.10
N THR A 526 -2.22 5.50 -5.43
CA THR A 526 -1.87 6.61 -6.29
C THR A 526 -3.10 7.49 -6.52
N ASN A 527 -2.89 8.80 -6.46
CA ASN A 527 -3.82 9.79 -6.96
C ASN A 527 -3.29 10.34 -8.29
N TYR A 528 -4.19 10.51 -9.24
CA TYR A 528 -3.92 10.96 -10.61
C TYR A 528 -4.51 12.35 -10.84
N TYR A 529 -3.67 13.27 -11.27
CA TYR A 529 -4.05 14.68 -11.48
C TYR A 529 -3.75 15.11 -12.91
N ALA A 530 -4.75 15.63 -13.60
CA ALA A 530 -4.56 16.31 -14.88
C ALA A 530 -4.12 17.75 -14.65
N THR A 531 -3.18 18.25 -15.45
CA THR A 531 -2.64 19.60 -15.34
C THR A 531 -3.33 20.61 -16.26
N GLY A 532 -4.14 20.14 -17.20
CA GLY A 532 -4.73 20.97 -18.26
C GLY A 532 -3.81 21.25 -19.46
N TYR A 533 -2.53 20.85 -19.40
CA TYR A 533 -1.59 20.95 -20.51
C TYR A 533 -1.64 19.69 -21.38
N ASN A 534 -2.30 19.77 -22.53
CA ASN A 534 -2.54 18.60 -23.38
C ASN A 534 -1.60 18.50 -24.59
N ALA A 535 -0.50 19.28 -24.60
CA ALA A 535 0.41 19.31 -25.75
C ALA A 535 1.30 18.06 -25.89
N ASN A 536 1.38 17.26 -24.84
CA ASN A 536 2.10 15.98 -24.80
C ASN A 536 1.42 15.03 -23.81
N ASP A 537 1.87 13.79 -23.77
CA ASP A 537 1.39 12.72 -22.89
C ASP A 537 2.37 12.43 -21.71
N ARG A 538 3.23 13.38 -21.39
CA ARG A 538 4.23 13.23 -20.34
C ARG A 538 3.58 13.27 -18.96
N LYS A 539 4.06 12.38 -18.09
CA LYS A 539 3.61 12.24 -16.71
C LYS A 539 4.76 12.56 -15.76
N LEU A 540 4.44 13.34 -14.72
CA LEU A 540 5.32 13.49 -13.58
C LEU A 540 4.96 12.41 -12.55
N SER A 541 5.89 11.51 -12.26
CA SER A 541 5.69 10.46 -11.27
C SER A 541 6.31 10.87 -9.93
N LEU A 542 5.47 11.12 -8.94
CA LEU A 542 5.82 11.30 -7.53
C LEU A 542 5.41 10.06 -6.74
N ILE A 543 5.75 8.87 -7.25
CA ILE A 543 5.45 7.59 -6.63
C ILE A 543 6.60 7.16 -5.75
N SER A 544 6.35 7.07 -4.46
CA SER A 544 7.36 6.65 -3.49
C SER A 544 7.71 5.17 -3.64
N LYS A 545 9.00 4.86 -3.53
CA LYS A 545 9.52 3.48 -3.49
C LYS A 545 9.41 2.85 -2.11
N TYR A 546 9.57 3.64 -1.06
CA TYR A 546 9.24 3.19 0.29
C TYR A 546 7.77 3.47 0.56
N ARG A 547 7.17 2.74 1.46
CA ARG A 547 5.72 2.69 1.63
C ARG A 547 5.29 3.22 2.99
N ALA A 548 4.39 4.22 3.00
CA ALA A 548 3.69 4.63 4.23
C ALA A 548 2.44 3.76 4.49
N ASP A 549 2.42 2.57 3.95
CA ASP A 549 1.30 1.65 3.82
C ASP A 549 0.94 1.01 5.17
N ALA A 550 -0.10 1.53 5.80
CA ALA A 550 -0.58 1.02 7.08
C ALA A 550 -1.06 -0.44 7.01
N TYR A 551 -1.71 -0.82 5.91
CA TYR A 551 -2.15 -2.22 5.73
C TYR A 551 -0.99 -3.16 5.50
N GLY A 552 0.03 -2.73 4.75
CA GLY A 552 1.26 -3.49 4.57
C GLY A 552 2.01 -3.71 5.88
N ILE A 553 2.10 -2.67 6.71
CA ILE A 553 2.69 -2.78 8.06
C ILE A 553 1.89 -3.79 8.89
N GLU A 554 0.56 -3.64 8.99
CA GLU A 554 -0.29 -4.54 9.77
C GLU A 554 -0.23 -5.99 9.27
N PHE A 555 -0.27 -6.20 7.94
CA PHE A 555 -0.12 -7.52 7.34
C PHE A 555 1.21 -8.17 7.73
N THR A 556 2.29 -7.42 7.62
CA THR A 556 3.65 -7.89 7.92
C THR A 556 3.80 -8.25 9.40
N LEU A 557 3.24 -7.43 10.29
CA LEU A 557 3.20 -7.69 11.72
C LEU A 557 2.44 -8.99 12.05
N ARG A 558 1.25 -9.17 11.47
CA ARG A 558 0.44 -10.39 11.66
C ARG A 558 1.12 -11.64 11.13
N LYS A 559 1.81 -11.49 10.00
CA LYS A 559 2.54 -12.60 9.40
C LYS A 559 3.69 -13.06 10.30
N GLY A 560 4.42 -12.14 10.89
CA GLY A 560 5.46 -12.45 11.88
C GLY A 560 4.93 -13.18 13.13
N GLU A 561 3.69 -12.90 13.54
CA GLU A 561 3.05 -13.60 14.65
C GLU A 561 2.60 -15.03 14.30
N LYS A 562 2.18 -15.26 13.03
CA LYS A 562 1.64 -16.55 12.59
C LYS A 562 2.70 -17.57 12.16
N SER A 563 3.70 -17.13 11.39
CA SER A 563 4.57 -18.05 10.62
C SER A 563 6.04 -18.01 11.00
N GLY A 564 6.43 -17.20 12.00
CA GLY A 564 7.82 -17.16 12.45
C GLY A 564 8.83 -16.81 11.35
N ASP A 565 9.94 -17.52 11.33
CA ASP A 565 11.17 -17.20 10.59
C ASP A 565 11.20 -17.67 9.12
N THR A 566 10.08 -17.92 8.46
CA THR A 566 10.11 -18.31 7.03
C THR A 566 10.55 -17.14 6.17
N THR A 567 11.59 -17.36 5.35
CA THR A 567 12.29 -16.32 4.57
C THR A 567 11.71 -16.07 3.18
N ASP A 568 10.77 -16.85 2.69
CA ASP A 568 10.38 -16.85 1.28
C ASP A 568 9.10 -16.06 1.00
N ASP A 569 8.91 -14.92 1.67
CA ASP A 569 7.77 -14.05 1.37
C ASP A 569 8.14 -13.00 0.32
N LYS A 570 7.30 -12.88 -0.70
CA LYS A 570 7.45 -11.87 -1.76
C LYS A 570 7.46 -10.41 -1.25
N ASN A 571 7.09 -10.19 0.02
CA ASN A 571 7.03 -8.88 0.65
C ASN A 571 8.20 -8.63 1.61
N ASP A 572 9.14 -9.54 1.79
CA ASP A 572 10.23 -9.42 2.76
C ASP A 572 11.19 -8.25 2.42
N GLU A 573 11.31 -7.91 1.15
CA GLU A 573 12.12 -6.77 0.69
C GLU A 573 11.42 -5.42 0.80
N ASP A 574 10.16 -5.37 1.23
CA ASP A 574 9.45 -4.11 1.38
C ASP A 574 10.09 -3.25 2.47
N VAL A 575 10.18 -1.97 2.19
CA VAL A 575 10.62 -0.95 3.13
C VAL A 575 9.45 -0.04 3.45
N PHE A 576 9.02 -0.09 4.70
CA PHE A 576 7.97 0.77 5.22
C PHE A 576 8.55 1.96 5.95
N PHE A 577 7.77 3.03 6.07
CA PHE A 577 8.11 4.17 6.93
C PHE A 577 6.85 4.74 7.59
N ALA A 578 7.04 5.32 8.75
CA ALA A 578 5.97 5.96 9.50
C ALA A 578 6.52 7.03 10.43
N SER A 579 5.68 7.97 10.83
CA SER A 579 6.04 8.93 11.86
C SER A 579 5.73 8.35 13.24
N ALA A 580 6.67 8.49 14.18
CA ALA A 580 6.46 8.17 15.57
C ALA A 580 6.59 9.42 16.42
N VAL A 581 5.69 9.59 17.36
CA VAL A 581 5.66 10.72 18.28
C VAL A 581 5.99 10.27 19.70
N MET A 582 6.61 11.15 20.47
CA MET A 582 6.91 10.89 21.86
C MET A 582 5.63 11.06 22.71
N ASP A 583 5.21 10.02 23.38
CA ASP A 583 4.08 10.03 24.31
C ASP A 583 4.47 9.30 25.61
N GLY A 584 4.41 10.02 26.75
CA GLY A 584 4.76 9.46 28.04
C GLY A 584 6.18 8.87 28.13
N GLY A 585 7.16 9.44 27.40
CA GLY A 585 8.53 8.94 27.36
C GLY A 585 8.76 7.73 26.42
N THR A 586 7.76 7.33 25.66
CA THR A 586 7.82 6.23 24.69
C THR A 586 7.51 6.77 23.28
N LEU A 587 8.31 6.36 22.29
CA LEU A 587 7.97 6.62 20.87
C LEU A 587 6.81 5.72 20.48
N LYS A 588 5.73 6.31 19.94
CA LYS A 588 4.52 5.59 19.53
C LYS A 588 4.17 5.89 18.09
N TYR A 589 3.70 4.88 17.40
CA TYR A 589 3.08 4.96 16.08
C TYR A 589 1.76 4.17 16.09
N ALA A 590 0.66 4.84 15.76
CA ALA A 590 -0.62 4.19 15.54
C ALA A 590 -0.75 3.77 14.07
N VAL A 591 -0.89 2.47 13.81
CA VAL A 591 -1.05 1.96 12.46
C VAL A 591 -2.33 2.52 11.85
N GLY A 592 -2.17 3.25 10.74
CA GLY A 592 -3.23 4.01 10.10
C GLY A 592 -3.08 5.52 10.22
N ASP A 593 -2.25 6.02 11.16
CA ASP A 593 -1.99 7.46 11.33
C ASP A 593 -0.83 7.93 10.42
N ASN A 594 -1.05 7.87 9.13
CA ASN A 594 -0.08 8.26 8.11
C ASN A 594 -0.56 9.42 7.23
N ALA A 595 -1.52 10.21 7.68
CA ALA A 595 -2.08 11.33 6.90
C ALA A 595 -1.03 12.35 6.44
N ALA A 596 0.06 12.54 7.22
CA ALA A 596 1.17 13.40 6.88
C ALA A 596 1.94 12.96 5.61
N TYR A 597 1.73 11.76 5.13
CA TYR A 597 2.34 11.20 3.93
C TYR A 597 1.33 10.94 2.81
N ALA A 598 0.13 11.52 2.92
CA ALA A 598 -0.91 11.39 1.89
C ALA A 598 -0.44 11.94 0.53
N PRO A 599 -0.95 11.43 -0.61
CA PRO A 599 -0.55 11.88 -1.94
C PRO A 599 -0.66 13.39 -2.15
N ALA A 600 -1.68 14.03 -1.57
CA ALA A 600 -1.84 15.49 -1.63
C ALA A 600 -0.71 16.24 -0.92
N VAL A 601 -0.16 15.69 0.18
CA VAL A 601 1.01 16.26 0.87
C VAL A 601 2.26 16.07 0.03
N CYS A 602 2.43 14.94 -0.65
CA CYS A 602 3.52 14.72 -1.61
C CYS A 602 3.50 15.78 -2.73
N VAL A 603 2.32 16.10 -3.27
CA VAL A 603 2.14 17.16 -4.25
C VAL A 603 2.50 18.53 -3.65
N ALA A 604 2.04 18.84 -2.44
CA ALA A 604 2.33 20.11 -1.78
C ALA A 604 3.82 20.31 -1.53
N ASN A 605 4.54 19.29 -1.10
CA ASN A 605 5.99 19.30 -0.88
C ASN A 605 6.78 19.48 -2.20
N ASN A 606 6.20 19.14 -3.33
CA ASN A 606 6.78 19.31 -4.66
C ASN A 606 6.18 20.50 -5.44
N ALA A 607 5.37 21.35 -4.79
CA ALA A 607 4.62 22.42 -5.44
C ALA A 607 5.49 23.36 -6.27
N GLY A 608 6.65 23.78 -5.72
CA GLY A 608 7.58 24.68 -6.41
C GLY A 608 8.19 24.09 -7.68
N TYR A 609 8.40 22.80 -7.71
CA TYR A 609 8.85 22.06 -8.88
C TYR A 609 7.73 21.88 -9.92
N ILE A 610 6.54 21.48 -9.48
CA ILE A 610 5.37 21.31 -10.37
C ILE A 610 4.98 22.65 -11.01
N ALA A 611 5.05 23.75 -10.23
CA ALA A 611 4.69 25.08 -10.71
C ALA A 611 5.59 25.62 -11.83
N ALA A 612 6.75 25.02 -12.07
CA ALA A 612 7.66 25.40 -13.16
C ALA A 612 6.96 25.39 -14.53
N MET A 613 6.04 24.44 -14.77
CA MET A 613 5.27 24.35 -16.02
C MET A 613 4.34 25.55 -16.25
N GLY A 614 3.91 26.23 -15.19
CA GLY A 614 3.03 27.37 -15.24
C GLY A 614 3.75 28.69 -15.58
N ASN A 615 5.06 28.69 -15.71
CA ASN A 615 5.87 29.87 -16.02
C ASN A 615 5.54 31.07 -15.12
N GLY A 616 5.38 30.83 -13.81
CA GLY A 616 5.02 31.82 -12.80
C GLY A 616 3.53 32.03 -12.60
N ALA A 617 2.65 31.49 -13.45
CA ALA A 617 1.21 31.47 -13.23
C ALA A 617 0.81 30.38 -12.24
N ALA A 618 -0.42 30.50 -11.70
CA ALA A 618 -0.99 29.43 -10.87
C ALA A 618 -1.22 28.15 -11.72
N VAL A 619 -0.99 26.99 -11.11
CA VAL A 619 -1.23 25.68 -11.73
C VAL A 619 -2.34 24.97 -10.97
N VAL A 620 -3.38 24.56 -11.70
CA VAL A 620 -4.48 23.78 -11.15
C VAL A 620 -4.27 22.31 -11.54
N LEU A 621 -4.20 21.47 -10.55
CA LEU A 621 -4.15 20.01 -10.69
C LEU A 621 -5.54 19.47 -10.42
N THR A 622 -6.22 19.02 -11.48
CA THR A 622 -7.57 18.44 -11.39
C THR A 622 -7.45 16.95 -11.12
N MET A 623 -7.96 16.49 -9.99
CA MET A 623 -7.93 15.07 -9.64
C MET A 623 -8.89 14.27 -10.51
N THR A 624 -8.36 13.42 -11.37
CA THR A 624 -9.14 12.64 -12.33
C THR A 624 -9.57 11.29 -11.77
N SER A 625 -8.74 10.68 -10.96
CA SER A 625 -9.02 9.39 -10.31
C SER A 625 -8.10 9.13 -9.12
N SER A 626 -8.49 8.13 -8.33
CA SER A 626 -7.66 7.56 -7.26
C SER A 626 -7.88 6.06 -7.23
N ASP A 627 -6.82 5.30 -7.02
CA ASP A 627 -6.94 3.86 -6.73
C ASP A 627 -7.54 3.59 -5.36
N GLY A 628 -7.60 4.61 -4.50
CA GLY A 628 -8.15 4.59 -3.16
C GLY A 628 -9.63 4.95 -3.08
N ASN A 629 -10.05 5.37 -1.89
CA ASN A 629 -11.43 5.77 -1.59
C ASN A 629 -11.55 7.28 -1.35
N ASN A 630 -10.61 8.06 -1.89
CA ASN A 630 -10.56 9.49 -1.68
C ASN A 630 -11.66 10.19 -2.45
N ALA A 631 -12.24 11.22 -1.85
CA ALA A 631 -13.01 12.17 -2.60
C ALA A 631 -12.11 12.89 -3.61
N LEU A 632 -12.59 13.09 -4.84
CA LEU A 632 -11.85 13.86 -5.83
C LEU A 632 -11.72 15.31 -5.34
N ALA A 633 -10.48 15.79 -5.22
CA ALA A 633 -10.17 17.12 -4.74
C ALA A 633 -9.04 17.74 -5.57
N ASP A 634 -9.33 18.85 -6.19
CA ASP A 634 -8.37 19.61 -6.98
C ASP A 634 -7.35 20.31 -6.06
N ILE A 635 -6.12 20.43 -6.54
CA ILE A 635 -5.05 21.15 -5.86
C ILE A 635 -4.69 22.38 -6.70
N THR A 636 -4.76 23.56 -6.10
CA THR A 636 -4.28 24.80 -6.72
C THR A 636 -2.93 25.18 -6.15
N ILE A 637 -1.92 25.22 -7.00
CA ILE A 637 -0.60 25.76 -6.69
C ILE A 637 -0.62 27.24 -7.03
N PRO A 638 -0.43 28.16 -6.06
CA PRO A 638 -0.51 29.60 -6.30
C PRO A 638 0.55 30.12 -7.28
N SER A 639 0.26 31.23 -7.94
CA SER A 639 1.26 31.98 -8.69
C SER A 639 2.44 32.37 -7.82
N GLY A 640 3.65 32.39 -8.38
CA GLY A 640 4.88 32.75 -7.66
C GLY A 640 5.46 31.63 -6.76
N THR A 641 4.85 30.43 -6.73
CA THR A 641 5.40 29.28 -6.01
C THR A 641 6.59 28.64 -6.75
N ALA A 642 6.66 28.82 -8.07
CA ALA A 642 7.65 28.15 -8.93
C ALA A 642 9.09 28.49 -8.51
N LEU A 643 9.95 27.48 -8.40
CA LEU A 643 11.39 27.63 -8.14
C LEU A 643 12.13 28.15 -9.37
N PHE A 644 11.65 27.79 -10.54
CA PHE A 644 12.16 28.18 -11.87
C PHE A 644 11.02 28.06 -12.89
N THR A 645 11.31 28.39 -14.15
CA THR A 645 10.35 28.26 -15.25
C THR A 645 10.70 27.10 -16.17
N ALA A 646 9.80 26.74 -17.08
CA ALA A 646 10.10 25.79 -18.14
C ALA A 646 10.99 26.37 -19.27
N GLY A 647 11.57 27.57 -19.08
CA GLY A 647 12.47 28.20 -20.04
C GLY A 647 13.92 27.72 -19.87
N ARG A 648 14.61 27.57 -20.99
CA ARG A 648 16.07 27.34 -21.03
C ARG A 648 16.74 28.40 -21.87
N LEU A 649 17.92 28.83 -21.43
CA LEU A 649 18.81 29.70 -22.17
C LEU A 649 20.14 29.00 -22.37
N SER A 650 20.55 28.82 -23.61
CA SER A 650 21.88 28.33 -23.96
C SER A 650 22.73 29.45 -24.50
N PHE A 651 23.97 29.53 -24.10
CA PHE A 651 24.94 30.53 -24.59
C PHE A 651 26.38 30.04 -24.43
N VAL A 652 27.28 30.67 -25.13
CA VAL A 652 28.73 30.45 -25.03
C VAL A 652 29.37 31.72 -24.47
N THR A 653 30.30 31.59 -23.54
CA THR A 653 31.13 32.71 -23.03
C THR A 653 32.60 32.32 -23.02
N ASP A 654 33.47 33.29 -23.18
CA ASP A 654 34.92 33.11 -23.04
C ASP A 654 35.38 33.05 -21.55
N ASP A 655 34.46 33.32 -20.63
CA ASP A 655 34.73 33.20 -19.19
C ASP A 655 34.73 31.72 -18.79
N MET A 656 35.91 31.25 -18.34
CA MET A 656 36.12 29.87 -17.86
C MET A 656 36.09 29.75 -16.33
N ILE A 657 35.75 30.83 -15.64
CA ILE A 657 35.70 30.83 -14.17
C ILE A 657 34.40 30.15 -13.73
N ASP A 658 34.53 29.16 -12.87
CA ASP A 658 33.35 28.51 -12.26
C ASP A 658 32.52 29.58 -11.49
N PRO A 659 31.21 29.37 -11.42
CA PRO A 659 30.34 30.18 -10.56
C PRO A 659 30.82 30.11 -9.09
N VAL A 660 30.54 31.15 -8.32
CA VAL A 660 30.87 31.21 -6.88
C VAL A 660 30.31 30.01 -6.14
N SER A 661 29.11 29.63 -6.51
CA SER A 661 28.44 28.40 -6.06
C SER A 661 27.89 27.66 -7.27
N LEU A 662 28.08 26.36 -7.33
CA LEU A 662 27.53 25.54 -8.42
C LEU A 662 25.99 25.58 -8.46
N ASP A 663 25.34 25.74 -7.31
CA ASP A 663 23.86 25.84 -7.22
C ASP A 663 23.39 27.32 -7.29
N GLY A 664 24.28 28.27 -7.38
CA GLY A 664 23.97 29.71 -7.46
C GLY A 664 23.36 30.15 -8.78
N LEU A 665 22.95 31.41 -8.84
CA LEU A 665 22.37 32.03 -10.02
C LEU A 665 23.40 32.44 -11.04
N ILE A 666 23.12 32.25 -12.30
CA ILE A 666 23.78 32.89 -13.42
C ILE A 666 22.87 34.02 -13.91
N GLU A 667 23.45 35.21 -14.06
CA GLU A 667 22.76 36.39 -14.60
C GLU A 667 23.40 36.80 -15.93
N VAL A 668 22.59 37.03 -16.94
CA VAL A 668 22.98 37.46 -18.28
C VAL A 668 22.10 38.63 -18.68
N GLU A 669 22.74 39.74 -19.16
CA GLU A 669 22.00 40.84 -19.77
C GLU A 669 22.11 40.80 -21.28
N ARG A 670 20.96 40.77 -21.96
CA ARG A 670 20.89 40.69 -23.41
C ARG A 670 19.62 41.35 -23.95
N ASP A 671 19.80 42.14 -25.03
CA ASP A 671 18.67 42.75 -25.81
C ASP A 671 17.67 43.55 -24.95
N GLY A 672 18.18 44.22 -23.85
CA GLY A 672 17.35 44.98 -22.92
C GLY A 672 16.60 44.15 -21.90
N PHE A 673 16.97 42.85 -21.73
CA PHE A 673 16.46 41.99 -20.72
C PHE A 673 17.59 41.47 -19.80
N ARG A 674 17.27 41.35 -18.54
CA ARG A 674 18.07 40.62 -17.55
C ARG A 674 17.45 39.24 -17.36
N ILE A 675 18.22 38.18 -17.63
CA ILE A 675 17.80 36.78 -17.52
C ILE A 675 18.62 36.18 -16.40
N ARG A 676 17.92 35.62 -15.42
CA ARG A 676 18.52 34.86 -14.32
C ARG A 676 18.10 33.43 -14.37
N GLY A 677 19.02 32.54 -14.04
CA GLY A 677 18.71 31.11 -14.04
C GLY A 677 19.80 30.30 -13.33
N TYR A 678 19.53 29.04 -13.18
CA TYR A 678 20.41 28.05 -12.54
C TYR A 678 21.07 27.17 -13.59
N ILE A 679 22.29 26.70 -13.31
CA ILE A 679 22.97 25.78 -14.21
C ILE A 679 22.11 24.51 -14.38
N GLY A 680 21.65 24.23 -15.60
CA GLY A 680 21.15 22.94 -16.04
C GLY A 680 22.32 22.06 -16.49
N LYS A 681 23.14 22.62 -17.41
CA LYS A 681 24.38 22.02 -17.89
C LYS A 681 25.41 23.10 -18.22
N ALA A 682 26.67 22.85 -17.97
CA ALA A 682 27.75 23.67 -18.51
C ALA A 682 28.92 22.77 -18.92
N GLU A 683 29.51 23.04 -20.07
CA GLU A 683 30.68 22.33 -20.59
C GLU A 683 31.86 23.26 -20.76
N ALA A 684 32.98 22.94 -20.09
CA ALA A 684 34.24 23.61 -20.35
C ALA A 684 35.10 22.71 -21.26
N ARG A 685 35.52 23.27 -22.42
CA ARG A 685 36.39 22.61 -23.38
C ARG A 685 37.79 23.19 -23.28
N PHE A 686 38.80 22.35 -23.23
CA PHE A 686 40.20 22.74 -23.07
C PHE A 686 40.92 22.96 -24.41
N GLY A 687 40.23 22.78 -25.53
CA GLY A 687 40.76 22.82 -26.89
C GLY A 687 40.81 24.20 -27.54
N ARG A 688 40.75 24.25 -28.87
CA ARG A 688 40.91 25.48 -29.67
C ARG A 688 39.83 26.53 -29.46
N GLN A 689 38.61 26.08 -29.12
CA GLN A 689 37.53 26.96 -28.70
C GLN A 689 37.54 27.05 -27.17
N ASN A 690 38.31 27.97 -26.65
CA ASN A 690 38.28 28.27 -25.23
C ASN A 690 36.95 28.91 -24.87
N GLY A 691 36.30 28.41 -23.84
CA GLY A 691 35.05 28.97 -23.32
C GLY A 691 34.21 27.93 -22.61
N MET A 692 33.16 28.41 -21.98
CA MET A 692 32.13 27.58 -21.41
C MET A 692 30.84 27.69 -22.22
N GLU A 693 30.23 26.57 -22.51
CA GLU A 693 28.91 26.48 -23.05
C GLU A 693 27.93 26.23 -21.91
N TYR A 694 27.03 27.16 -21.65
CA TYR A 694 26.03 27.08 -20.58
C TYR A 694 24.67 26.76 -21.17
N GLU A 695 23.93 25.94 -20.47
CA GLU A 695 22.49 25.78 -20.58
C GLU A 695 21.93 26.03 -19.17
N ILE A 696 21.21 27.16 -19.01
CA ILE A 696 20.61 27.51 -17.71
C ILE A 696 19.10 27.29 -17.75
N ILE A 697 18.56 26.82 -16.63
CA ILE A 697 17.15 26.76 -16.33
C ILE A 697 16.72 28.14 -15.87
N ILE A 698 15.85 28.79 -16.62
CA ILE A 698 15.49 30.18 -16.36
C ILE A 698 14.65 30.28 -15.09
N LYS A 699 15.07 31.13 -14.19
CA LYS A 699 14.28 31.51 -13.02
C LYS A 699 13.31 32.65 -13.39
N ASP A 700 13.84 33.75 -13.86
CA ASP A 700 13.08 34.93 -14.23
C ASP A 700 13.71 35.71 -15.37
N ILE A 701 12.89 36.51 -16.04
CA ILE A 701 13.30 37.47 -17.08
C ILE A 701 12.71 38.82 -16.71
N THR A 702 13.58 39.83 -16.56
CA THR A 702 13.17 41.20 -16.23
C THR A 702 13.58 42.13 -17.35
N LYS A 703 12.68 43.00 -17.80
CA LYS A 703 13.03 44.08 -18.77
C LYS A 703 13.81 45.13 -18.04
N LEU A 704 14.95 45.54 -18.62
CA LEU A 704 15.85 46.60 -18.09
C LEU A 704 15.31 47.99 -18.38
#